data_deffcb5d58c934c63dde00711bd0023b
#
_entry.id   deffcb5d58c934c63dde00711bd0023b
#
_cell.length_a   1.000
_cell.length_b   1.000
_cell.length_c   1.000
_cell.angle_alpha   90.00
_cell.angle_beta   90.00
_cell.angle_gamma   90.00
#
_symmetry.space_group_name_H-M   'P 1'
#
loop_
_entity.id
_entity.type
_entity.pdbx_description
1 polymer ?
#
loop_
_entity_poly.entity_id
_entity_poly.type
_entity_poly.pdbx_seq_one_letter_code
_entity_poly.pdbx_strand_id
1 'polypeptide(L)'
;MPEMMKTRVTRQSRMKRLMAGVSTAMLALGLAAGGSSALAQSGPPSNVQATAAPLAAPAQIAYDAAGNLYIADLNDNVIRKVDLAGIVTTVAGTGEQGFAGDGGPPTSALLDSPAGVAVDAAGTIYIADTHNQRIRKVSNGTISTIAGTGTAGFSGDNGPAGAAQLSNPTALAVDATGNLYIADTDNHRIRKISGTTITTVAGNGEQGFSGDGAAATAAGIDSPNGVAVDAAGNIYIADTHNQRVREVINGTIKTIAGNGTKAYGGDGGPSTGALLARPRGLSVDAQGNIYIADSDNNRIRLIAAGNIATVVGSGSQGFAGDGGPAVNAILDTPRAPATQAVGVFAFSDTHNQLVRGLGTDGVIHTIAGQNSGTGGGQGFSETLTLSGASAVPFGNSSVTATFSNAGQAATGQVSLLDITSGSALVGSAPLASNLATIDTSTLLPGAHRLVASYAGDGQNPAITSSVFVLTVIPPPISDFTIASTGAATQFINPGKTATFNFALQPQGGVLNSPITLTASGLPPGATAVFTPASIASGSAATSFSLAIKTVAPTAANLPPSPPMRAPPLPISAAVFLLPVLRNKRLRRRFARMPRTLLSALFVLIVGAATLGLTGCGSGGFFAQDPQSYTITVTATATSAANTTLQHTTTVTLVVQ
;
A
#
# COMPACT_ATOMS: atom_id res chain seq x y z
N MET A 1 32.03 -2.40 68.84
CA MET A 1 31.39 -1.91 67.64
C MET A 1 31.43 -0.41 67.38
N PRO A 2 32.15 0.44 68.09
CA PRO A 2 32.35 1.85 67.75
C PRO A 2 33.56 2.18 66.87
N GLU A 3 34.58 1.30 66.77
CA GLU A 3 35.82 1.64 66.02
C GLU A 3 35.78 1.35 64.52
N MET A 4 34.91 0.48 64.06
CA MET A 4 34.72 0.17 62.62
C MET A 4 34.00 1.29 61.83
N MET A 5 33.25 2.17 62.49
CA MET A 5 32.55 3.27 61.87
C MET A 5 33.44 4.52 61.62
N LYS A 6 34.51 4.72 62.38
CA LYS A 6 35.38 5.86 62.17
C LYS A 6 36.37 5.72 61.01
N THR A 7 36.68 4.50 60.60
CA THR A 7 37.58 4.23 59.45
C THR A 7 36.94 4.36 58.10
N ARG A 8 35.60 4.27 58.00
CA ARG A 8 34.86 4.42 56.74
C ARG A 8 34.62 5.88 56.32
N VAL A 9 34.46 6.79 57.28
CA VAL A 9 34.24 8.21 57.02
C VAL A 9 35.52 8.92 56.57
N THR A 10 36.70 8.50 57.08
CA THR A 10 37.97 9.08 56.67
C THR A 10 38.49 8.63 55.32
N ARG A 11 38.03 7.48 54.80
CA ARG A 11 38.38 7.06 53.43
C ARG A 11 37.54 7.78 52.35
N GLN A 12 36.32 8.09 52.63
CA GLN A 12 35.47 8.86 51.64
C GLN A 12 35.87 10.33 51.54
N SER A 13 36.36 10.95 52.63
CA SER A 13 36.80 12.34 52.58
C SER A 13 38.17 12.50 51.91
N ARG A 14 39.06 11.48 51.96
CA ARG A 14 40.33 11.49 51.23
C ARG A 14 40.17 11.26 49.74
N MET A 15 39.19 10.45 49.31
CA MET A 15 38.92 10.22 47.90
C MET A 15 38.27 11.43 47.22
N LYS A 16 37.41 12.22 47.90
CA LYS A 16 36.88 13.48 47.40
C LYS A 16 37.92 14.62 47.30
N ARG A 17 38.98 14.58 48.08
CA ARG A 17 40.11 15.56 47.97
C ARG A 17 41.13 15.19 46.89
N LEU A 18 41.24 13.92 46.50
CA LEU A 18 42.16 13.51 45.44
C LEU A 18 41.56 13.78 44.04
N MET A 19 40.22 13.76 43.88
CA MET A 19 39.57 14.10 42.62
C MET A 19 39.43 15.61 42.37
N ALA A 20 39.48 16.45 43.40
CA ALA A 20 39.47 17.91 43.24
C ALA A 20 40.85 18.50 42.89
N GLY A 21 41.94 17.73 43.07
CA GLY A 21 43.29 18.18 42.76
C GLY A 21 43.80 17.87 41.35
N VAL A 22 43.11 17.01 40.61
CA VAL A 22 43.47 16.63 39.23
C VAL A 22 42.79 17.51 38.17
N SER A 23 41.71 18.22 38.55
CA SER A 23 40.99 19.10 37.60
C SER A 23 41.61 20.49 37.41
N THR A 24 42.60 20.90 38.24
CA THR A 24 43.20 22.24 38.16
C THR A 24 44.64 22.26 37.61
N ALA A 25 45.24 21.10 37.34
CA ALA A 25 46.61 21.01 36.81
C ALA A 25 46.72 20.74 35.30
N MET A 26 45.56 20.57 34.57
CA MET A 26 45.56 20.42 33.11
C MET A 26 45.07 21.66 32.34
N LEU A 27 44.91 22.82 32.98
CA LEU A 27 44.45 24.04 32.31
C LEU A 27 45.53 25.07 32.06
N ALA A 28 46.81 24.70 32.08
CA ALA A 28 47.90 25.66 31.93
C ALA A 28 49.03 25.26 30.96
N LEU A 29 48.77 24.31 30.02
CA LEU A 29 49.76 24.05 28.96
C LEU A 29 49.10 23.71 27.64
N GLY A 30 48.58 24.70 26.91
CA GLY A 30 47.95 24.47 25.63
C GLY A 30 47.42 25.73 24.95
N LEU A 31 48.11 26.86 25.06
CA LEU A 31 47.82 28.04 24.27
C LEU A 31 49.02 28.34 23.36
N ALA A 32 49.12 27.61 22.24
CA ALA A 32 49.81 28.06 21.03
C ALA A 32 49.42 27.18 19.86
N ALA A 33 48.75 27.80 18.88
CA ALA A 33 48.63 27.42 17.48
C ALA A 33 47.70 26.23 17.15
N GLY A 34 46.61 26.53 16.51
CA GLY A 34 45.79 25.60 15.71
C GLY A 34 44.33 25.69 16.06
N GLY A 35 43.54 26.27 15.15
CA GLY A 35 42.11 26.44 15.30
C GLY A 35 41.40 25.18 15.80
N SER A 36 40.75 25.27 16.92
CA SER A 36 39.79 24.31 17.37
C SER A 36 38.58 24.43 16.45
N SER A 37 38.56 23.62 15.39
CA SER A 37 37.27 23.19 14.83
C SER A 37 36.56 22.49 15.98
N ALA A 38 35.60 23.14 16.61
CA ALA A 38 34.58 22.45 17.37
C ALA A 38 34.07 21.37 16.44
N LEU A 39 34.34 20.11 16.75
CA LEU A 39 33.62 19.00 16.15
C LEU A 39 32.17 19.28 16.55
N ALA A 40 31.42 19.92 15.64
CA ALA A 40 29.98 19.91 15.68
C ALA A 40 29.66 18.41 15.75
N GLN A 41 29.07 17.97 16.84
CA GLN A 41 28.52 16.63 16.95
C GLN A 41 27.49 16.56 15.80
N SER A 42 27.89 15.98 14.68
CA SER A 42 26.99 15.76 13.57
C SER A 42 25.90 14.87 14.12
N GLY A 43 24.67 15.34 14.07
CA GLY A 43 23.51 14.52 14.41
C GLY A 43 23.56 13.19 13.65
N PRO A 44 22.75 12.20 14.09
CA PRO A 44 22.80 10.88 13.48
C PRO A 44 22.61 10.97 11.95
N PRO A 45 23.35 10.17 11.15
CA PRO A 45 23.37 10.27 9.70
C PRO A 45 21.97 10.12 9.09
N SER A 46 21.67 10.93 8.08
CA SER A 46 20.39 10.96 7.37
C SER A 46 20.63 11.08 5.86
N ASN A 47 19.65 10.68 5.06
CA ASN A 47 19.72 10.64 3.60
C ASN A 47 20.82 9.71 3.05
N VAL A 48 21.05 8.59 3.72
CA VAL A 48 21.98 7.53 3.30
C VAL A 48 21.23 6.21 3.14
N GLN A 49 21.85 5.22 2.48
CA GLN A 49 21.27 3.88 2.42
C GLN A 49 21.06 3.34 3.82
N ALA A 50 19.91 2.76 4.09
CA ALA A 50 19.52 2.32 5.43
C ALA A 50 20.49 1.26 5.98
N THR A 51 21.02 0.37 5.13
CA THR A 51 22.03 -0.62 5.51
C THR A 51 23.42 -0.03 5.75
N ALA A 52 23.65 1.22 5.35
CA ALA A 52 24.88 1.98 5.61
C ALA A 52 24.72 2.99 6.76
N ALA A 53 23.53 3.14 7.33
CA ALA A 53 23.28 4.03 8.46
C ALA A 53 23.41 3.26 9.77
N PRO A 54 24.29 3.66 10.69
CA PRO A 54 24.31 3.05 12.02
C PRO A 54 22.99 3.33 12.74
N LEU A 55 22.49 2.34 13.45
CA LEU A 55 21.41 2.43 14.42
C LEU A 55 21.97 2.20 15.83
N ALA A 56 21.30 2.73 16.83
CA ALA A 56 21.71 2.58 18.23
C ALA A 56 20.56 2.00 19.08
N ALA A 57 20.52 0.69 19.18
CA ALA A 57 19.48 -0.09 19.86
C ALA A 57 18.07 0.17 19.29
N PRO A 58 17.81 -0.19 18.02
CA PRO A 58 16.47 -0.06 17.44
C PRO A 58 15.46 -0.83 18.30
N ALA A 59 14.37 -0.16 18.67
CA ALA A 59 13.35 -0.68 19.58
C ALA A 59 12.07 -1.03 18.80
N GLN A 60 10.94 -0.36 19.03
CA GLN A 60 9.75 -0.61 18.24
C GLN A 60 9.92 -0.09 16.81
N ILE A 61 9.35 -0.83 15.87
CA ILE A 61 9.26 -0.46 14.45
C ILE A 61 7.81 -0.52 13.97
N ALA A 62 7.48 0.26 12.95
CA ALA A 62 6.13 0.28 12.36
C ALA A 62 6.19 0.59 10.88
N TYR A 63 5.29 -0.01 10.07
CA TYR A 63 5.08 0.36 8.69
C TYR A 63 3.94 1.36 8.56
N ASP A 64 4.07 2.32 7.64
CA ASP A 64 2.93 3.12 7.17
C ASP A 64 2.18 2.40 6.03
N ALA A 65 1.04 2.94 5.63
CA ALA A 65 0.22 2.39 4.54
C ALA A 65 0.92 2.40 3.17
N ALA A 66 1.94 3.23 2.99
CA ALA A 66 2.75 3.28 1.78
C ALA A 66 3.91 2.26 1.80
N GLY A 67 4.16 1.58 2.93
CA GLY A 67 5.22 0.60 3.11
C GLY A 67 6.56 1.20 3.57
N ASN A 68 6.61 2.46 3.96
CA ASN A 68 7.81 3.00 4.62
C ASN A 68 7.92 2.44 6.04
N LEU A 69 9.14 2.17 6.48
CA LEU A 69 9.42 1.65 7.81
C LEU A 69 9.88 2.77 8.74
N TYR A 70 9.24 2.87 9.90
CA TYR A 70 9.64 3.79 10.96
C TYR A 70 10.30 3.00 12.08
N ILE A 71 11.38 3.55 12.65
CA ILE A 71 12.24 2.91 13.63
C ILE A 71 12.43 3.86 14.81
N ALA A 72 12.09 3.43 16.01
CA ALA A 72 12.48 4.09 17.23
C ALA A 72 13.95 3.73 17.51
N ASP A 73 14.85 4.66 17.24
CA ASP A 73 16.30 4.53 17.41
C ASP A 73 16.68 5.02 18.81
N LEU A 74 16.54 4.11 19.78
CA LEU A 74 16.39 4.42 21.20
C LEU A 74 17.57 5.20 21.76
N ASN A 75 18.79 4.74 21.53
CA ASN A 75 19.99 5.36 22.09
C ASN A 75 20.46 6.58 21.29
N ASP A 76 20.03 6.71 20.04
CA ASP A 76 20.27 7.90 19.21
C ASP A 76 19.23 9.01 19.49
N ASN A 77 18.22 8.76 20.33
CA ASN A 77 17.16 9.72 20.67
C ASN A 77 16.43 10.29 19.45
N VAL A 78 16.19 9.48 18.42
CA VAL A 78 15.50 9.89 17.19
C VAL A 78 14.50 8.85 16.72
N ILE A 79 13.61 9.29 15.85
CA ILE A 79 12.80 8.39 15.03
C ILE A 79 13.33 8.45 13.59
N ARG A 80 13.68 7.28 13.05
CA ARG A 80 14.13 7.11 11.67
C ARG A 80 12.97 6.67 10.79
N LYS A 81 13.03 7.03 9.52
CA LYS A 81 12.17 6.50 8.46
C LYS A 81 13.07 5.92 7.37
N VAL A 82 12.79 4.69 6.96
CA VAL A 82 13.34 4.06 5.76
C VAL A 82 12.25 4.09 4.70
N ASP A 83 12.52 4.75 3.59
CA ASP A 83 11.58 4.83 2.47
C ASP A 83 11.65 3.59 1.55
N LEU A 84 10.80 3.54 0.53
CA LEU A 84 10.76 2.43 -0.43
C LEU A 84 12.03 2.31 -1.29
N ALA A 85 12.84 3.36 -1.36
CA ALA A 85 14.15 3.32 -2.01
C ALA A 85 15.26 2.81 -1.09
N GLY A 86 14.94 2.49 0.17
CA GLY A 86 15.90 2.06 1.18
C GLY A 86 16.73 3.23 1.75
N ILE A 87 16.28 4.48 1.60
CA ILE A 87 16.96 5.65 2.16
C ILE A 87 16.43 5.92 3.56
N VAL A 88 17.37 6.06 4.52
CA VAL A 88 17.03 6.44 5.88
C VAL A 88 17.06 7.95 6.07
N THR A 89 16.02 8.47 6.74
CA THR A 89 15.92 9.87 7.15
C THR A 89 15.52 9.95 8.61
N THR A 90 15.99 10.99 9.32
CA THR A 90 15.49 11.32 10.66
C THR A 90 14.21 12.13 10.50
N VAL A 91 13.12 11.67 11.12
CA VAL A 91 11.80 12.32 11.06
C VAL A 91 11.39 12.98 12.36
N ALA A 92 12.02 12.66 13.48
CA ALA A 92 11.88 13.36 14.76
C ALA A 92 13.11 13.15 15.62
N GLY A 93 13.44 14.14 16.46
CA GLY A 93 14.61 14.15 17.34
C GLY A 93 15.84 14.78 16.71
N THR A 94 16.65 15.46 17.56
CA THR A 94 17.96 16.01 17.14
C THR A 94 19.11 15.02 17.36
N GLY A 95 18.90 13.98 18.16
CA GLY A 95 19.92 13.10 18.72
C GLY A 95 20.36 13.48 20.13
N GLU A 96 20.13 14.71 20.56
CA GLU A 96 20.39 15.12 21.96
C GLU A 96 19.25 14.64 22.87
N GLN A 97 19.63 14.10 24.03
CA GLN A 97 18.71 13.64 25.06
C GLN A 97 18.01 14.84 25.73
N GLY A 98 16.70 14.78 25.92
CA GLY A 98 15.96 15.78 26.65
C GLY A 98 14.49 15.89 26.21
N PHE A 99 13.83 16.97 26.66
CA PHE A 99 12.45 17.30 26.31
C PHE A 99 12.33 18.76 25.87
N ALA A 100 12.06 18.97 24.59
CA ALA A 100 11.78 20.28 24.00
C ALA A 100 11.08 20.15 22.64
N GLY A 101 10.71 21.28 22.04
CA GLY A 101 10.33 21.41 20.64
C GLY A 101 8.84 21.25 20.34
N ASP A 102 7.96 21.14 21.34
CA ASP A 102 6.51 21.11 21.12
C ASP A 102 6.04 22.35 20.37
N GLY A 103 5.19 22.15 19.34
CA GLY A 103 4.71 23.21 18.45
C GLY A 103 5.67 23.56 17.31
N GLY A 104 6.88 23.00 17.30
CA GLY A 104 7.90 23.24 16.28
C GLY A 104 8.15 22.06 15.33
N PRO A 105 9.17 22.17 14.46
CA PRO A 105 9.57 21.09 13.55
C PRO A 105 10.01 19.86 14.35
N PRO A 106 9.58 18.65 13.99
CA PRO A 106 9.89 17.44 14.76
C PRO A 106 11.38 17.09 14.79
N THR A 107 12.12 17.42 13.74
CA THR A 107 13.58 17.21 13.66
C THR A 107 14.40 18.19 14.52
N SER A 108 13.76 19.20 15.10
CA SER A 108 14.35 20.13 16.06
C SER A 108 13.93 19.84 17.51
N ALA A 109 13.14 18.81 17.72
CA ALA A 109 12.71 18.41 19.06
C ALA A 109 13.77 17.61 19.79
N LEU A 110 13.80 17.68 21.12
CA LEU A 110 14.55 16.75 21.96
C LEU A 110 13.63 15.59 22.37
N LEU A 111 14.16 14.39 22.26
CA LEU A 111 13.55 13.14 22.74
C LEU A 111 14.49 12.49 23.76
N ASP A 112 13.95 11.59 24.59
CA ASP A 112 14.76 10.81 25.54
C ASP A 112 14.39 9.35 25.48
N SER A 113 15.29 8.57 24.89
CA SER A 113 15.15 7.11 24.75
C SER A 113 13.78 6.70 24.19
N PRO A 114 13.39 7.20 23.00
CA PRO A 114 12.11 6.85 22.38
C PRO A 114 12.07 5.34 22.09
N ALA A 115 11.26 4.58 22.83
CA ALA A 115 11.20 3.13 22.68
C ALA A 115 10.06 2.68 21.75
N GLY A 116 9.03 3.51 21.57
CA GLY A 116 7.85 3.16 20.81
C GLY A 116 7.57 4.08 19.65
N VAL A 117 7.13 3.52 18.53
CA VAL A 117 6.64 4.26 17.36
C VAL A 117 5.43 3.55 16.75
N ALA A 118 4.40 4.32 16.42
CA ALA A 118 3.25 3.85 15.63
C ALA A 118 2.89 4.91 14.59
N VAL A 119 2.32 4.47 13.46
CA VAL A 119 1.90 5.36 12.37
C VAL A 119 0.47 5.03 11.98
N ASP A 120 -0.39 6.03 11.91
CA ASP A 120 -1.78 5.83 11.47
C ASP A 120 -1.91 5.89 9.94
N ALA A 121 -3.10 5.58 9.44
CA ALA A 121 -3.39 5.56 8.01
C ALA A 121 -3.26 6.95 7.33
N ALA A 122 -3.27 8.03 8.10
CA ALA A 122 -3.06 9.40 7.62
C ALA A 122 -1.57 9.80 7.60
N GLY A 123 -0.67 8.92 8.07
CA GLY A 123 0.76 9.19 8.18
C GLY A 123 1.14 9.99 9.42
N THR A 124 0.27 10.09 10.41
CA THR A 124 0.59 10.68 11.70
C THR A 124 1.50 9.74 12.49
N ILE A 125 2.61 10.24 13.00
CA ILE A 125 3.58 9.45 13.77
C ILE A 125 3.31 9.69 15.28
N TYR A 126 3.16 8.61 16.02
CA TYR A 126 3.07 8.62 17.48
C TYR A 126 4.35 8.03 18.06
N ILE A 127 4.90 8.68 19.08
CA ILE A 127 6.20 8.36 19.67
C ILE A 127 6.02 8.18 21.18
N ALA A 128 6.42 7.04 21.72
CA ALA A 128 6.61 6.87 23.14
C ALA A 128 7.98 7.46 23.50
N ASP A 129 7.96 8.68 23.99
CA ASP A 129 9.12 9.45 24.47
C ASP A 129 9.40 9.00 25.93
N THR A 130 10.00 7.82 26.04
CA THR A 130 9.89 6.90 27.18
C THR A 130 10.42 7.53 28.48
N HIS A 131 11.66 8.01 28.49
CA HIS A 131 12.23 8.62 29.70
C HIS A 131 11.67 10.02 29.99
N ASN A 132 11.04 10.67 28.99
CA ASN A 132 10.25 11.89 29.21
C ASN A 132 8.85 11.61 29.76
N GLN A 133 8.45 10.35 29.94
CA GLN A 133 7.13 9.94 30.47
C GLN A 133 5.98 10.55 29.66
N ARG A 134 6.12 10.61 28.32
CA ARG A 134 5.18 11.29 27.42
C ARG A 134 4.92 10.50 26.15
N ILE A 135 3.80 10.79 25.54
CA ILE A 135 3.52 10.42 24.16
C ILE A 135 3.55 11.68 23.31
N ARG A 136 4.42 11.66 22.29
CA ARG A 136 4.52 12.76 21.32
C ARG A 136 3.81 12.37 20.02
N LYS A 137 3.30 13.35 19.33
CA LYS A 137 2.62 13.20 18.03
C LYS A 137 3.28 14.11 17.00
N VAL A 138 3.63 13.57 15.83
CA VAL A 138 4.09 14.34 14.67
C VAL A 138 3.00 14.32 13.62
N SER A 139 2.52 15.49 13.27
CA SER A 139 1.46 15.68 12.26
C SER A 139 1.64 17.05 11.59
N ASN A 140 1.46 17.12 10.28
CA ASN A 140 1.56 18.36 9.50
C ASN A 140 2.87 19.14 9.74
N GLY A 141 3.99 18.43 9.86
CA GLY A 141 5.31 19.03 10.07
C GLY A 141 5.56 19.59 11.46
N THR A 142 4.70 19.34 12.44
CA THR A 142 4.88 19.76 13.83
C THR A 142 4.84 18.59 14.79
N ILE A 143 5.61 18.68 15.89
CA ILE A 143 5.57 17.75 17.02
C ILE A 143 4.82 18.37 18.19
N SER A 144 4.06 17.56 18.94
CA SER A 144 3.36 17.99 20.14
C SER A 144 3.23 16.85 21.14
N THR A 145 3.16 17.18 22.44
CA THR A 145 2.80 16.22 23.48
C THR A 145 1.29 16.02 23.51
N ILE A 146 0.84 14.77 23.43
CA ILE A 146 -0.60 14.42 23.49
C ILE A 146 -0.98 13.67 24.77
N ALA A 147 -0.04 13.08 25.47
CA ALA A 147 -0.26 12.44 26.77
C ALA A 147 0.99 12.50 27.64
N GLY A 148 0.78 12.46 28.94
CA GLY A 148 1.84 12.46 29.94
C GLY A 148 2.26 13.84 30.42
N THR A 149 2.33 14.00 31.74
CA THR A 149 2.82 15.26 32.39
C THR A 149 4.35 15.36 32.40
N GLY A 150 5.05 14.26 32.17
CA GLY A 150 6.51 14.14 32.33
C GLY A 150 6.96 13.70 33.71
N THR A 151 6.01 13.50 34.61
CA THR A 151 6.28 12.89 35.91
C THR A 151 5.87 11.43 35.87
N ALA A 152 6.79 10.52 36.21
CA ALA A 152 6.48 9.11 36.27
C ALA A 152 5.41 8.82 37.34
N GLY A 153 4.47 7.96 37.02
CA GLY A 153 3.39 7.57 37.90
C GLY A 153 2.11 7.18 37.15
N PHE A 154 1.04 6.96 37.89
CA PHE A 154 -0.27 6.58 37.36
C PHE A 154 -1.34 7.55 37.83
N SER A 155 -1.99 8.23 36.89
CA SER A 155 -3.16 9.07 37.15
C SER A 155 -3.90 9.40 35.86
N GLY A 156 -5.00 10.12 35.97
CA GLY A 156 -5.68 10.79 34.85
C GLY A 156 -6.65 9.93 34.05
N ASP A 157 -6.98 8.70 34.47
CA ASP A 157 -7.99 7.88 33.79
C ASP A 157 -9.35 8.59 33.72
N ASN A 158 -10.01 8.46 32.56
CA ASN A 158 -11.26 9.11 32.18
C ASN A 158 -11.17 10.65 32.08
N GLY A 159 -9.95 11.19 32.06
CA GLY A 159 -9.65 12.61 31.92
C GLY A 159 -8.77 12.91 30.71
N PRO A 160 -8.36 14.20 30.58
CA PRO A 160 -7.48 14.63 29.50
C PRO A 160 -6.12 13.91 29.55
N ALA A 161 -5.73 13.29 28.42
CA ALA A 161 -4.50 12.51 28.32
C ALA A 161 -3.23 13.32 28.63
N GLY A 162 -3.21 14.62 28.25
CA GLY A 162 -2.10 15.53 28.57
C GLY A 162 -1.92 15.83 30.07
N ALA A 163 -2.94 15.57 30.89
CA ALA A 163 -2.88 15.72 32.33
C ALA A 163 -2.60 14.39 33.08
N ALA A 164 -2.55 13.29 32.37
CA ALA A 164 -2.28 11.96 32.94
C ALA A 164 -0.80 11.77 33.28
N GLN A 165 -0.51 10.95 34.27
CA GLN A 165 0.83 10.43 34.48
C GLN A 165 0.97 9.08 33.78
N LEU A 166 2.13 8.87 33.16
CA LEU A 166 2.61 7.61 32.58
C LEU A 166 3.90 7.21 33.27
N SER A 167 4.26 5.96 33.22
CA SER A 167 5.53 5.48 33.74
C SER A 167 6.20 4.53 32.75
N ASN A 168 7.29 5.01 32.14
CA ASN A 168 8.09 4.25 31.20
C ASN A 168 7.23 3.67 30.03
N PRO A 169 6.49 4.50 29.27
CA PRO A 169 5.73 4.01 28.12
C PRO A 169 6.68 3.45 27.06
N THR A 170 6.53 2.17 26.67
CA THR A 170 7.53 1.48 25.81
C THR A 170 7.02 1.13 24.43
N ALA A 171 5.72 0.87 24.27
CA ALA A 171 5.17 0.46 22.98
C ALA A 171 3.84 1.13 22.68
N LEU A 172 3.58 1.29 21.39
CA LEU A 172 2.38 1.93 20.84
C LEU A 172 1.73 1.07 19.77
N ALA A 173 0.40 1.12 19.74
CA ALA A 173 -0.41 0.63 18.61
C ALA A 173 -1.54 1.61 18.33
N VAL A 174 -1.91 1.78 17.06
CA VAL A 174 -3.03 2.63 16.64
C VAL A 174 -4.04 1.78 15.89
N ASP A 175 -5.33 1.90 16.24
CA ASP A 175 -6.39 1.20 15.52
C ASP A 175 -6.89 2.02 14.30
N ALA A 176 -7.72 1.39 13.47
CA ALA A 176 -8.26 2.00 12.25
C ALA A 176 -9.15 3.25 12.53
N THR A 177 -9.61 3.43 13.76
CA THR A 177 -10.42 4.59 14.19
C THR A 177 -9.57 5.70 14.82
N GLY A 178 -8.24 5.52 14.89
CA GLY A 178 -7.29 6.48 15.42
C GLY A 178 -7.16 6.47 16.95
N ASN A 179 -7.66 5.43 17.65
CA ASN A 179 -7.35 5.26 19.06
C ASN A 179 -5.93 4.75 19.22
N LEU A 180 -5.22 5.34 20.18
CA LEU A 180 -3.83 4.96 20.48
C LEU A 180 -3.78 4.12 21.76
N TYR A 181 -3.15 2.95 21.67
CA TYR A 181 -2.89 2.05 22.78
C TYR A 181 -1.44 2.17 23.21
N ILE A 182 -1.21 2.20 24.51
CA ILE A 182 0.09 2.48 25.14
C ILE A 182 0.40 1.37 26.13
N ALA A 183 1.54 0.73 25.99
CA ALA A 183 2.12 -0.10 27.05
C ALA A 183 2.73 0.84 28.11
N ASP A 184 2.00 1.09 29.17
CA ASP A 184 2.39 1.91 30.33
C ASP A 184 3.12 1.00 31.33
N THR A 185 4.36 0.65 30.97
CA THR A 185 5.10 -0.54 31.40
C THR A 185 5.29 -0.63 32.90
N ASP A 186 5.81 0.42 33.53
CA ASP A 186 6.07 0.41 34.99
C ASP A 186 4.80 0.66 35.83
N ASN A 187 3.70 1.06 35.15
CA ASN A 187 2.37 1.09 35.77
C ASN A 187 1.62 -0.25 35.63
N HIS A 188 2.21 -1.25 34.99
CA HIS A 188 1.60 -2.58 34.78
C HIS A 188 0.21 -2.50 34.11
N ARG A 189 0.06 -1.64 33.07
CA ARG A 189 -1.21 -1.36 32.42
C ARG A 189 -1.06 -1.18 30.93
N ILE A 190 -2.16 -1.39 30.22
CA ILE A 190 -2.35 -0.86 28.86
C ILE A 190 -3.36 0.28 28.94
N ARG A 191 -2.92 1.45 28.47
CA ARG A 191 -3.75 2.66 28.40
C ARG A 191 -4.23 2.87 26.98
N LYS A 192 -5.40 3.47 26.82
CA LYS A 192 -5.98 3.85 25.52
C LYS A 192 -6.30 5.33 25.50
N ILE A 193 -5.89 6.02 24.43
CA ILE A 193 -6.34 7.39 24.14
C ILE A 193 -7.39 7.32 23.04
N SER A 194 -8.57 7.90 23.33
CA SER A 194 -9.66 8.07 22.38
C SER A 194 -9.97 9.57 22.29
N GLY A 195 -9.70 10.20 21.16
CA GLY A 195 -9.71 11.64 21.05
C GLY A 195 -8.67 12.29 21.97
N THR A 196 -9.12 12.95 23.04
CA THR A 196 -8.24 13.56 24.06
C THR A 196 -8.30 12.86 25.41
N THR A 197 -9.14 11.83 25.55
CA THR A 197 -9.36 11.13 26.83
C THR A 197 -8.51 9.87 26.91
N ILE A 198 -7.86 9.66 28.06
CA ILE A 198 -7.10 8.45 28.37
C ILE A 198 -7.87 7.55 29.32
N THR A 199 -7.79 6.22 29.12
CA THR A 199 -8.40 5.21 30.00
C THR A 199 -7.50 4.01 30.12
N THR A 200 -7.57 3.28 31.23
CA THR A 200 -6.98 1.94 31.36
C THR A 200 -7.90 0.92 30.68
N VAL A 201 -7.34 0.09 29.80
CA VAL A 201 -8.08 -0.98 29.09
C VAL A 201 -7.66 -2.38 29.51
N ALA A 202 -6.48 -2.54 30.11
CA ALA A 202 -6.02 -3.78 30.74
C ALA A 202 -5.00 -3.48 31.84
N GLY A 203 -4.96 -4.33 32.84
CA GLY A 203 -4.06 -4.21 34.00
C GLY A 203 -4.68 -3.44 35.18
N ASN A 204 -4.52 -3.98 36.37
CA ASN A 204 -4.98 -3.35 37.62
C ASN A 204 -3.85 -2.55 38.32
N GLY A 205 -2.61 -2.64 37.80
CA GLY A 205 -1.42 -2.00 38.35
C GLY A 205 -0.67 -2.82 39.38
N GLU A 206 -1.15 -4.01 39.70
CA GLU A 206 -0.41 -4.96 40.55
C GLU A 206 0.53 -5.80 39.67
N GLN A 207 1.77 -5.92 40.09
CA GLN A 207 2.74 -6.77 39.47
C GLN A 207 2.37 -8.25 39.65
N GLY A 208 2.34 -9.03 38.57
CA GLY A 208 2.08 -10.45 38.60
C GLY A 208 1.04 -10.89 37.57
N PHE A 209 0.65 -12.17 37.66
CA PHE A 209 -0.26 -12.82 36.72
C PHE A 209 -1.58 -13.20 37.37
N SER A 210 -2.68 -12.67 36.87
CA SER A 210 -4.05 -13.05 37.27
C SER A 210 -5.07 -12.67 36.21
N GLY A 211 -6.33 -13.06 36.43
CA GLY A 211 -7.51 -12.49 35.79
C GLY A 211 -7.87 -13.09 34.44
N ASP A 212 -7.32 -14.23 33.99
CA ASP A 212 -7.75 -14.89 32.77
C ASP A 212 -9.24 -15.28 32.84
N GLY A 213 -9.98 -14.93 31.78
CA GLY A 213 -11.44 -15.14 31.71
C GLY A 213 -12.27 -14.05 32.42
N ALA A 214 -11.64 -13.05 33.02
CA ALA A 214 -12.29 -11.93 33.71
C ALA A 214 -12.08 -10.60 33.01
N ALA A 215 -12.57 -9.50 33.61
CA ALA A 215 -12.39 -8.15 33.12
C ALA A 215 -10.91 -7.80 33.01
N ALA A 216 -10.47 -7.32 31.84
CA ALA A 216 -9.06 -7.03 31.57
C ALA A 216 -8.49 -5.97 32.52
N THR A 217 -9.28 -4.99 32.96
CA THR A 217 -8.89 -3.95 33.90
C THR A 217 -8.70 -4.44 35.34
N ALA A 218 -9.17 -5.66 35.66
CA ALA A 218 -8.97 -6.31 36.96
C ALA A 218 -7.80 -7.31 36.95
N ALA A 219 -7.21 -7.57 35.79
CA ALA A 219 -6.12 -8.55 35.65
C ALA A 219 -4.79 -8.02 36.15
N GLY A 220 -3.98 -8.89 36.77
CA GLY A 220 -2.56 -8.64 37.01
C GLY A 220 -1.78 -8.84 35.70
N ILE A 221 -0.99 -7.84 35.36
CA ILE A 221 -0.04 -7.83 34.23
C ILE A 221 1.32 -7.37 34.78
N ASP A 222 2.41 -7.93 34.28
CA ASP A 222 3.74 -7.57 34.76
C ASP A 222 4.62 -7.01 33.66
N SER A 223 4.89 -5.69 33.75
CA SER A 223 5.77 -4.95 32.87
C SER A 223 5.45 -5.22 31.38
N PRO A 224 4.25 -4.88 30.89
CA PRO A 224 3.91 -5.08 29.49
C PRO A 224 4.84 -4.21 28.62
N ASN A 225 5.65 -4.83 27.75
CA ASN A 225 6.58 -4.11 26.88
C ASN A 225 6.06 -3.99 25.43
N GLY A 226 4.99 -4.70 25.09
CA GLY A 226 4.42 -4.68 23.74
C GLY A 226 2.89 -4.66 23.75
N VAL A 227 2.34 -3.93 22.82
CA VAL A 227 0.90 -3.90 22.53
C VAL A 227 0.68 -3.88 21.03
N ALA A 228 -0.30 -4.65 20.56
CA ALA A 228 -0.82 -4.57 19.19
C ALA A 228 -2.35 -4.61 19.21
N VAL A 229 -2.97 -4.14 18.13
CA VAL A 229 -4.41 -4.14 17.95
C VAL A 229 -4.74 -4.64 16.54
N ASP A 230 -5.72 -5.53 16.43
CA ASP A 230 -6.21 -6.00 15.14
C ASP A 230 -7.33 -5.11 14.58
N ALA A 231 -7.78 -5.41 13.36
CA ALA A 231 -8.84 -4.66 12.68
C ALA A 231 -10.20 -4.76 13.40
N ALA A 232 -10.41 -5.76 14.25
CA ALA A 232 -11.62 -5.93 15.06
C ALA A 232 -11.56 -5.16 16.39
N GLY A 233 -10.38 -4.59 16.74
CA GLY A 233 -10.13 -3.88 17.99
C GLY A 233 -9.75 -4.81 19.15
N ASN A 234 -9.40 -6.07 18.88
CA ASN A 234 -8.82 -6.94 19.90
C ASN A 234 -7.41 -6.50 20.23
N ILE A 235 -7.06 -6.52 21.51
CA ILE A 235 -5.76 -6.02 21.98
C ILE A 235 -4.89 -7.23 22.34
N TYR A 236 -3.67 -7.23 21.84
CA TYR A 236 -2.64 -8.23 22.13
C TYR A 236 -1.54 -7.59 22.97
N ILE A 237 -1.13 -8.27 24.04
CA ILE A 237 -0.24 -7.72 25.07
C ILE A 237 0.92 -8.70 25.29
N ALA A 238 2.14 -8.21 25.14
CA ALA A 238 3.32 -8.92 25.61
C ALA A 238 3.45 -8.70 27.13
N ASP A 239 2.96 -9.64 27.90
CA ASP A 239 2.99 -9.68 29.36
C ASP A 239 4.36 -10.23 29.81
N THR A 240 5.37 -9.37 29.67
CA THR A 240 6.79 -9.71 29.51
C THR A 240 7.35 -10.49 30.70
N HIS A 241 7.15 -10.01 31.93
CA HIS A 241 7.68 -10.69 33.10
C HIS A 241 6.82 -11.90 33.53
N ASN A 242 5.59 -11.99 33.06
CA ASN A 242 4.75 -13.18 33.22
C ASN A 242 5.04 -14.26 32.15
N GLN A 243 5.97 -14.03 31.22
CA GLN A 243 6.35 -14.98 30.15
C GLN A 243 5.12 -15.42 29.33
N ARG A 244 4.21 -14.48 29.00
CA ARG A 244 2.95 -14.75 28.34
C ARG A 244 2.63 -13.72 27.28
N VAL A 245 1.77 -14.10 26.34
CA VAL A 245 1.01 -13.17 25.52
C VAL A 245 -0.46 -13.27 25.90
N ARG A 246 -1.05 -12.11 26.18
CA ARG A 246 -2.46 -12.00 26.56
C ARG A 246 -3.25 -11.34 25.43
N GLU A 247 -4.51 -11.71 25.31
CA GLU A 247 -5.47 -11.13 24.37
C GLU A 247 -6.66 -10.55 25.14
N VAL A 248 -7.11 -9.36 24.74
CA VAL A 248 -8.35 -8.75 25.28
C VAL A 248 -9.37 -8.66 24.16
N ILE A 249 -10.49 -9.36 24.34
CA ILE A 249 -11.66 -9.33 23.45
C ILE A 249 -12.85 -8.84 24.26
N ASN A 250 -13.53 -7.78 23.79
CA ASN A 250 -14.71 -7.22 24.44
C ASN A 250 -14.50 -6.98 25.95
N GLY A 251 -13.31 -6.51 26.34
CA GLY A 251 -12.97 -6.22 27.73
C GLY A 251 -12.61 -7.44 28.58
N THR A 252 -12.64 -8.65 28.05
CA THR A 252 -12.23 -9.88 28.74
C THR A 252 -10.82 -10.27 28.32
N ILE A 253 -9.94 -10.55 29.28
CA ILE A 253 -8.54 -10.95 29.02
C ILE A 253 -8.37 -12.46 29.14
N LYS A 254 -7.49 -13.02 28.29
CA LYS A 254 -7.07 -14.43 28.38
C LYS A 254 -5.61 -14.58 27.92
N THR A 255 -4.94 -15.61 28.38
CA THR A 255 -3.64 -16.04 27.86
C THR A 255 -3.83 -16.76 26.53
N ILE A 256 -3.08 -16.36 25.52
CA ILE A 256 -3.06 -17.00 24.19
C ILE A 256 -1.72 -17.66 23.86
N ALA A 257 -0.64 -17.32 24.57
CA ALA A 257 0.64 -18.03 24.46
C ALA A 257 1.43 -17.92 25.76
N GLY A 258 2.27 -18.92 25.97
CA GLY A 258 3.14 -19.00 27.13
C GLY A 258 2.45 -19.59 28.38
N ASN A 259 3.15 -20.46 29.09
CA ASN A 259 2.66 -21.08 30.33
C ASN A 259 3.19 -20.40 31.61
N GLY A 260 4.05 -19.36 31.45
CA GLY A 260 4.66 -18.61 32.56
C GLY A 260 6.04 -19.10 32.97
N THR A 261 6.54 -20.18 32.39
CA THR A 261 7.90 -20.65 32.63
C THR A 261 8.86 -19.97 31.65
N LYS A 262 9.89 -19.30 32.19
CA LYS A 262 10.93 -18.66 31.38
C LYS A 262 11.86 -19.72 30.79
N ALA A 263 11.64 -20.09 29.52
CA ALA A 263 12.45 -21.06 28.77
C ALA A 263 12.07 -20.99 27.27
N TYR A 264 12.63 -21.88 26.47
CA TYR A 264 12.25 -22.13 25.08
C TYR A 264 11.62 -23.50 24.90
N GLY A 265 10.51 -23.57 24.17
CA GLY A 265 9.87 -24.85 23.80
C GLY A 265 8.45 -24.70 23.28
N GLY A 266 7.86 -25.83 22.93
CA GLY A 266 6.45 -25.93 22.53
C GLY A 266 6.16 -25.71 21.04
N ASP A 267 7.17 -25.60 20.16
CA ASP A 267 6.97 -25.47 18.73
C ASP A 267 6.19 -26.64 18.15
N GLY A 268 5.25 -26.32 17.24
CA GLY A 268 4.34 -27.28 16.62
C GLY A 268 3.13 -27.65 17.50
N GLY A 269 3.12 -27.25 18.77
CA GLY A 269 2.02 -27.52 19.71
C GLY A 269 1.17 -26.31 20.03
N PRO A 270 0.16 -26.49 20.92
CA PRO A 270 -0.69 -25.40 21.39
C PRO A 270 0.10 -24.26 22.00
N SER A 271 -0.16 -23.02 21.55
CA SER A 271 0.59 -21.83 21.97
C SER A 271 0.54 -21.56 23.47
N THR A 272 -0.56 -21.91 24.14
CA THR A 272 -0.74 -21.75 25.60
C THR A 272 0.16 -22.68 26.42
N GLY A 273 0.63 -23.79 25.82
CA GLY A 273 1.60 -24.70 26.44
C GLY A 273 3.06 -24.33 26.19
N ALA A 274 3.31 -23.36 25.34
CA ALA A 274 4.66 -22.96 24.95
C ALA A 274 5.45 -22.34 26.10
N LEU A 275 6.78 -22.40 25.97
CA LEU A 275 7.72 -21.71 26.85
C LEU A 275 8.21 -20.47 26.10
N LEU A 276 8.08 -19.31 26.72
CA LEU A 276 8.56 -18.02 26.26
C LEU A 276 9.55 -17.43 27.26
N ALA A 277 10.47 -16.61 26.80
CA ALA A 277 11.42 -15.93 27.67
C ALA A 277 11.44 -14.42 27.37
N ARG A 278 10.78 -13.65 28.24
CA ARG A 278 10.62 -12.20 28.14
C ARG A 278 10.11 -11.78 26.76
N PRO A 279 8.89 -12.21 26.34
CA PRO A 279 8.29 -11.70 25.12
C PRO A 279 8.15 -10.18 25.25
N ARG A 280 8.76 -9.41 24.33
CA ARG A 280 8.77 -7.93 24.45
C ARG A 280 7.81 -7.27 23.47
N GLY A 281 7.97 -7.51 22.20
CA GLY A 281 7.12 -6.91 21.17
C GLY A 281 6.31 -7.97 20.45
N LEU A 282 5.23 -7.52 19.85
CA LEU A 282 4.36 -8.36 19.04
C LEU A 282 3.68 -7.55 17.93
N SER A 283 3.30 -8.22 16.87
CA SER A 283 2.44 -7.67 15.81
C SER A 283 1.43 -8.69 15.36
N VAL A 284 0.33 -8.22 14.80
CA VAL A 284 -0.74 -9.05 14.24
C VAL A 284 -0.90 -8.73 12.76
N ASP A 285 -0.99 -9.77 11.92
CA ASP A 285 -1.26 -9.61 10.50
C ASP A 285 -2.77 -9.61 10.21
N ALA A 286 -3.12 -9.35 8.94
CA ALA A 286 -4.51 -9.26 8.49
C ALA A 286 -5.29 -10.60 8.61
N GLN A 287 -4.62 -11.74 8.78
CA GLN A 287 -5.22 -13.05 9.01
C GLN A 287 -5.35 -13.40 10.50
N GLY A 288 -4.89 -12.50 11.39
CA GLY A 288 -4.90 -12.73 12.82
C GLY A 288 -3.74 -13.59 13.33
N ASN A 289 -2.70 -13.81 12.51
CA ASN A 289 -1.48 -14.45 12.98
C ASN A 289 -0.67 -13.46 13.82
N ILE A 290 -0.08 -13.94 14.92
CA ILE A 290 0.63 -13.08 15.88
C ILE A 290 2.11 -13.44 15.87
N TYR A 291 2.94 -12.47 15.55
CA TYR A 291 4.39 -12.56 15.60
C TYR A 291 4.89 -12.01 16.94
N ILE A 292 5.76 -12.74 17.60
CA ILE A 292 6.23 -12.46 18.95
C ILE A 292 7.76 -12.41 18.96
N ALA A 293 8.33 -11.33 19.44
CA ALA A 293 9.75 -11.30 19.79
C ALA A 293 9.98 -12.03 21.13
N ASP A 294 10.41 -13.27 21.05
CA ASP A 294 10.79 -14.13 22.18
C ASP A 294 12.25 -13.80 22.56
N SER A 295 12.44 -12.60 23.17
CA SER A 295 13.68 -11.83 23.15
C SER A 295 14.84 -12.54 23.81
N ASP A 296 14.68 -13.10 25.02
CA ASP A 296 15.74 -13.80 25.73
C ASP A 296 16.02 -15.20 25.12
N ASN A 297 15.13 -15.70 24.24
CA ASN A 297 15.35 -16.92 23.44
C ASN A 297 15.98 -16.61 22.07
N ASN A 298 16.24 -15.36 21.72
CA ASN A 298 16.80 -14.93 20.43
C ASN A 298 16.02 -15.49 19.24
N ARG A 299 14.67 -15.38 19.27
CA ARG A 299 13.76 -15.90 18.24
C ARG A 299 12.60 -14.97 17.97
N ILE A 300 12.04 -15.09 16.76
CA ILE A 300 10.69 -14.62 16.46
C ILE A 300 9.79 -15.84 16.36
N ARG A 301 8.72 -15.84 17.16
CA ARG A 301 7.70 -16.91 17.19
C ARG A 301 6.44 -16.44 16.49
N LEU A 302 5.72 -17.38 15.89
CA LEU A 302 4.45 -17.14 15.21
C LEU A 302 3.36 -17.97 15.88
N ILE A 303 2.25 -17.34 16.24
CA ILE A 303 0.99 -18.04 16.57
C ILE A 303 0.10 -18.01 15.33
N ALA A 304 -0.28 -19.19 14.85
CA ALA A 304 -1.25 -19.35 13.77
C ALA A 304 -2.19 -20.50 14.11
N ALA A 305 -3.50 -20.28 13.97
CA ALA A 305 -4.55 -21.26 14.31
C ALA A 305 -4.36 -21.91 15.70
N GLY A 306 -3.89 -21.13 16.69
CA GLY A 306 -3.72 -21.58 18.07
C GLY A 306 -2.45 -22.40 18.34
N ASN A 307 -1.63 -22.68 17.33
CA ASN A 307 -0.32 -23.33 17.48
C ASN A 307 0.80 -22.31 17.40
N ILE A 308 1.96 -22.62 17.99
CA ILE A 308 3.14 -21.76 17.95
C ILE A 308 4.28 -22.43 17.20
N ALA A 309 5.07 -21.63 16.47
CA ALA A 309 6.28 -22.09 15.80
C ALA A 309 7.36 -21.01 15.83
N THR A 310 8.63 -21.41 15.76
CA THR A 310 9.73 -20.50 15.47
C THR A 310 9.79 -20.20 13.97
N VAL A 311 9.77 -18.92 13.60
CA VAL A 311 9.86 -18.50 12.20
C VAL A 311 11.19 -17.81 11.88
N VAL A 312 11.86 -17.24 12.88
CA VAL A 312 13.22 -16.68 12.75
C VAL A 312 14.03 -17.02 13.99
N GLY A 313 15.29 -17.36 13.79
CA GLY A 313 16.28 -17.48 14.84
C GLY A 313 16.55 -18.92 15.29
N SER A 314 17.82 -19.28 15.36
CA SER A 314 18.32 -20.56 15.91
C SER A 314 18.31 -20.61 17.44
N GLY A 315 18.25 -19.45 18.08
CA GLY A 315 18.37 -19.27 19.53
C GLY A 315 19.78 -18.98 20.02
N SER A 316 20.79 -19.11 19.18
CA SER A 316 22.13 -18.62 19.49
C SER A 316 22.14 -17.10 19.52
N GLN A 317 22.87 -16.52 20.47
CA GLN A 317 23.06 -15.07 20.57
C GLN A 317 24.17 -14.61 19.61
N GLY A 318 23.96 -13.51 18.90
CA GLY A 318 24.92 -12.89 17.99
C GLY A 318 24.29 -12.49 16.67
N PHE A 319 25.09 -12.42 15.60
CA PHE A 319 24.66 -12.04 14.25
C PHE A 319 25.16 -13.01 13.19
N ALA A 320 24.24 -13.62 12.44
CA ALA A 320 24.53 -14.38 11.21
C ALA A 320 23.24 -14.71 10.44
N GLY A 321 23.40 -15.28 9.26
CA GLY A 321 22.34 -15.95 8.52
C GLY A 321 21.62 -15.10 7.49
N ASP A 322 22.01 -13.85 7.22
CA ASP A 322 21.46 -13.05 6.14
C ASP A 322 21.67 -13.76 4.78
N GLY A 323 20.66 -13.71 3.92
CA GLY A 323 20.65 -14.43 2.65
C GLY A 323 20.33 -15.92 2.76
N GLY A 324 20.10 -16.43 3.96
CA GLY A 324 19.78 -17.83 4.23
C GLY A 324 18.40 -18.03 4.88
N PRO A 325 18.07 -19.32 5.20
CA PRO A 325 16.81 -19.65 5.86
C PRO A 325 16.70 -18.96 7.21
N ALA A 326 15.62 -18.21 7.45
CA ALA A 326 15.45 -17.37 8.63
C ALA A 326 15.48 -18.14 9.95
N VAL A 327 15.03 -19.41 9.97
CA VAL A 327 15.05 -20.26 11.18
C VAL A 327 16.48 -20.58 11.66
N ASN A 328 17.47 -20.50 10.76
CA ASN A 328 18.89 -20.74 11.06
C ASN A 328 19.64 -19.46 11.46
N ALA A 329 19.01 -18.29 11.35
CA ALA A 329 19.64 -17.01 11.67
C ALA A 329 20.07 -16.95 13.13
N ILE A 330 21.14 -16.21 13.39
CA ILE A 330 21.57 -15.87 14.74
C ILE A 330 21.14 -14.44 15.04
N LEU A 331 20.41 -14.26 16.14
CA LEU A 331 19.84 -12.99 16.58
C LEU A 331 20.41 -12.59 17.95
N ASP A 332 20.30 -11.31 18.28
CA ASP A 332 20.61 -10.83 19.64
C ASP A 332 19.51 -9.93 20.18
N THR A 333 18.72 -10.51 21.07
CA THR A 333 17.65 -9.80 21.78
C THR A 333 16.68 -9.08 20.81
N PRO A 334 16.02 -9.81 19.90
CA PRO A 334 15.02 -9.21 19.02
C PRO A 334 13.89 -8.60 19.87
N ARG A 335 13.39 -7.41 19.49
CA ARG A 335 12.52 -6.64 20.37
C ARG A 335 11.10 -6.44 19.84
N ALA A 336 10.92 -6.07 18.60
CA ALA A 336 9.60 -5.79 18.07
C ALA A 336 9.46 -6.19 16.60
N PRO A 337 8.59 -7.16 16.27
CA PRO A 337 8.17 -7.41 14.90
C PRO A 337 7.17 -6.33 14.44
N ALA A 338 7.16 -6.04 13.13
CA ALA A 338 6.13 -5.27 12.44
C ALA A 338 5.75 -5.97 11.14
N THR A 339 4.47 -6.27 10.97
CA THR A 339 3.94 -6.94 9.78
C THR A 339 3.62 -5.93 8.68
N GLN A 340 4.02 -6.25 7.45
CA GLN A 340 3.64 -5.51 6.24
C GLN A 340 2.55 -6.25 5.46
N ALA A 341 2.70 -7.56 5.35
CA ALA A 341 1.75 -8.49 4.74
C ALA A 341 1.87 -9.86 5.41
N VAL A 342 1.00 -10.79 5.06
CA VAL A 342 1.07 -12.16 5.58
C VAL A 342 2.39 -12.82 5.22
N GLY A 343 3.13 -13.25 6.21
CA GLY A 343 4.45 -13.87 6.05
C GLY A 343 5.57 -12.90 5.67
N VAL A 344 5.27 -11.60 5.52
CA VAL A 344 6.25 -10.54 5.26
C VAL A 344 6.28 -9.60 6.44
N PHE A 345 7.38 -9.56 7.16
CA PHE A 345 7.54 -8.70 8.32
C PHE A 345 9.00 -8.29 8.53
N ALA A 346 9.19 -7.20 9.23
CA ALA A 346 10.49 -6.80 9.77
C ALA A 346 10.50 -6.95 11.28
N PHE A 347 11.69 -6.98 11.88
CA PHE A 347 11.85 -6.94 13.32
C PHE A 347 13.17 -6.24 13.71
N SER A 348 13.17 -5.60 14.85
CA SER A 348 14.40 -5.04 15.43
C SER A 348 15.23 -6.15 16.06
N ASP A 349 16.46 -6.30 15.59
CA ASP A 349 17.52 -7.16 16.15
C ASP A 349 18.44 -6.27 16.99
N THR A 350 17.95 -5.92 18.18
CA THR A 350 18.29 -4.70 18.91
C THR A 350 19.75 -4.61 19.31
N HIS A 351 20.31 -5.67 19.90
CA HIS A 351 21.72 -5.65 20.31
C HIS A 351 22.69 -5.80 19.13
N ASN A 352 22.21 -6.33 18.01
CA ASN A 352 22.94 -6.29 16.74
C ASN A 352 22.87 -4.92 16.06
N GLN A 353 22.07 -3.98 16.58
CA GLN A 353 21.87 -2.63 16.02
C GLN A 353 21.30 -2.65 14.59
N LEU A 354 20.45 -3.64 14.31
CA LEU A 354 19.87 -3.89 13.00
C LEU A 354 18.35 -3.93 13.04
N VAL A 355 17.75 -3.63 11.91
CA VAL A 355 16.40 -4.10 11.56
C VAL A 355 16.54 -5.14 10.45
N ARG A 356 15.99 -6.32 10.69
CA ARG A 356 16.01 -7.44 9.73
C ARG A 356 14.62 -7.77 9.27
N GLY A 357 14.49 -8.34 8.07
CA GLY A 357 13.21 -8.68 7.48
C GLY A 357 13.16 -10.09 6.96
N LEU A 358 11.96 -10.65 6.92
CA LEU A 358 11.63 -11.93 6.35
C LEU A 358 10.68 -11.72 5.16
N GLY A 359 11.06 -12.25 4.00
CA GLY A 359 10.20 -12.34 2.82
C GLY A 359 9.39 -13.64 2.79
N THR A 360 8.49 -13.76 1.83
CA THR A 360 7.67 -14.97 1.63
C THR A 360 8.48 -16.20 1.21
N ASP A 361 9.73 -16.02 0.80
CA ASP A 361 10.69 -17.07 0.47
C ASP A 361 11.35 -17.74 1.70
N GLY A 362 11.08 -17.22 2.90
CA GLY A 362 11.69 -17.70 4.14
C GLY A 362 13.14 -17.27 4.34
N VAL A 363 13.63 -16.34 3.53
CA VAL A 363 15.00 -15.81 3.59
C VAL A 363 15.03 -14.53 4.43
N ILE A 364 16.03 -14.42 5.30
CA ILE A 364 16.21 -13.25 6.16
C ILE A 364 17.23 -12.27 5.54
N HIS A 365 16.97 -10.98 5.70
CA HIS A 365 17.80 -9.90 5.18
C HIS A 365 17.92 -8.75 6.19
N THR A 366 19.05 -8.07 6.22
CA THR A 366 19.17 -6.76 6.88
C THR A 366 18.47 -5.68 6.06
N ILE A 367 17.55 -4.95 6.68
CA ILE A 367 16.80 -3.83 6.08
C ILE A 367 17.46 -2.49 6.42
N ALA A 368 17.92 -2.34 7.68
CA ALA A 368 18.55 -1.11 8.16
C ALA A 368 19.55 -1.41 9.27
N GLY A 369 20.50 -0.51 9.45
CA GLY A 369 21.55 -0.63 10.44
C GLY A 369 22.85 -1.20 9.89
N GLN A 370 23.92 -0.96 10.63
CA GLN A 370 25.23 -1.59 10.41
C GLN A 370 25.57 -2.39 11.65
N ASN A 371 26.00 -3.63 11.47
CA ASN A 371 26.56 -4.40 12.57
C ASN A 371 27.96 -3.83 12.90
N SER A 372 28.08 -3.02 13.93
CA SER A 372 29.34 -2.41 14.36
C SER A 372 30.28 -3.34 15.11
N GLY A 373 29.96 -4.66 15.16
CA GLY A 373 30.91 -5.70 15.56
C GLY A 373 31.48 -5.60 16.95
N THR A 374 30.71 -5.19 18.00
CA THR A 374 31.17 -5.27 19.40
C THR A 374 30.91 -6.62 20.08
N GLY A 375 30.32 -7.57 19.36
CA GLY A 375 30.14 -8.98 19.76
C GLY A 375 31.14 -9.85 19.03
N GLY A 376 32.27 -10.15 19.63
CA GLY A 376 33.24 -11.25 19.45
C GLY A 376 33.37 -11.95 18.08
N GLY A 377 33.47 -11.23 16.97
CA GLY A 377 33.82 -11.80 15.66
C GLY A 377 34.66 -10.78 14.90
N GLN A 378 35.82 -11.18 14.41
CA GLN A 378 36.79 -10.39 13.66
C GLN A 378 36.10 -9.57 12.58
N GLY A 379 36.18 -8.23 12.66
CA GLY A 379 35.63 -7.31 11.70
C GLY A 379 36.30 -7.41 10.33
N PHE A 380 35.58 -7.97 9.36
CA PHE A 380 35.86 -7.74 7.96
C PHE A 380 34.72 -6.86 7.44
N SER A 381 35.05 -5.66 6.96
CA SER A 381 34.07 -4.78 6.29
C SER A 381 33.87 -5.28 4.86
N GLU A 382 33.15 -6.39 4.74
CA GLU A 382 32.71 -6.88 3.44
C GLU A 382 31.42 -6.14 3.04
N THR A 383 31.35 -5.75 1.79
CA THR A 383 30.15 -5.12 1.25
C THR A 383 29.80 -5.76 -0.09
N LEU A 384 28.52 -6.00 -0.31
CA LEU A 384 27.97 -6.32 -1.60
C LEU A 384 27.09 -5.15 -2.04
N THR A 385 27.42 -4.53 -3.15
CA THR A 385 26.68 -3.37 -3.65
C THR A 385 26.11 -3.64 -5.03
N LEU A 386 24.91 -3.15 -5.31
CA LEU A 386 24.31 -3.14 -6.64
C LEU A 386 24.51 -1.77 -7.31
N SER A 387 24.90 -1.79 -8.58
CA SER A 387 25.06 -0.60 -9.40
C SER A 387 24.52 -0.84 -10.80
N GLY A 388 24.09 0.23 -11.44
CA GLY A 388 23.52 0.22 -12.79
C GLY A 388 22.72 1.50 -13.04
N ALA A 389 22.10 1.62 -14.21
CA ALA A 389 21.15 2.71 -14.46
C ALA A 389 19.88 2.47 -13.61
N SER A 390 19.42 3.48 -12.90
CA SER A 390 18.19 3.42 -12.09
C SER A 390 16.89 3.38 -12.92
N ALA A 391 16.98 3.70 -14.23
CA ALA A 391 15.88 3.59 -15.18
C ALA A 391 16.41 3.05 -16.51
N VAL A 392 15.76 2.01 -17.05
CA VAL A 392 16.19 1.28 -18.26
C VAL A 392 15.00 0.97 -19.15
N PRO A 393 15.16 0.91 -20.48
CA PRO A 393 14.13 0.42 -21.38
C PRO A 393 13.85 -1.07 -21.15
N PHE A 394 12.60 -1.50 -21.34
CA PHE A 394 12.22 -2.91 -21.29
C PHE A 394 12.99 -3.75 -22.31
N GLY A 395 13.45 -4.92 -21.86
CA GLY A 395 14.08 -5.94 -22.72
C GLY A 395 15.59 -5.74 -22.96
N ASN A 396 16.23 -4.73 -22.35
CA ASN A 396 17.68 -4.53 -22.51
C ASN A 396 18.29 -3.88 -21.28
N SER A 397 18.53 -4.66 -20.24
CA SER A 397 19.11 -4.13 -19.00
C SER A 397 19.91 -5.17 -18.25
N SER A 398 20.91 -4.71 -17.51
CA SER A 398 21.67 -5.51 -16.55
C SER A 398 22.02 -4.68 -15.33
N VAL A 399 22.25 -5.36 -14.22
CA VAL A 399 22.69 -4.79 -12.94
C VAL A 399 24.01 -5.48 -12.55
N THR A 400 24.96 -4.70 -12.06
CA THR A 400 26.26 -5.22 -11.62
C THR A 400 26.29 -5.27 -10.10
N ALA A 401 26.56 -6.45 -9.55
CA ALA A 401 26.88 -6.64 -8.15
C ALA A 401 28.39 -6.56 -7.95
N THR A 402 28.84 -5.72 -7.04
CA THR A 402 30.24 -5.53 -6.68
C THR A 402 30.47 -6.01 -5.25
N PHE A 403 31.34 -7.00 -5.08
CA PHE A 403 31.78 -7.46 -3.76
C PHE A 403 33.07 -6.73 -3.37
N SER A 404 33.12 -6.16 -2.20
CA SER A 404 34.29 -5.49 -1.67
C SER A 404 34.68 -6.12 -0.33
N ASN A 405 35.94 -6.57 -0.22
CA ASN A 405 36.55 -7.04 1.00
C ASN A 405 37.99 -6.57 1.12
N ALA A 406 38.58 -6.69 2.30
CA ALA A 406 39.90 -6.16 2.60
C ALA A 406 41.09 -7.07 2.16
N GLY A 407 40.89 -8.18 1.42
CA GLY A 407 42.04 -9.04 1.15
C GLY A 407 41.95 -10.20 0.19
N GLN A 408 40.81 -10.78 -0.08
CA GLN A 408 40.71 -11.97 -0.97
C GLN A 408 39.58 -11.77 -1.98
N ALA A 409 39.81 -12.20 -3.24
CA ALA A 409 38.77 -12.20 -4.24
C ALA A 409 37.70 -13.23 -3.86
N ALA A 410 36.44 -12.81 -3.79
CA ALA A 410 35.31 -13.71 -3.59
C ALA A 410 35.07 -14.54 -4.83
N THR A 411 34.69 -15.80 -4.63
CA THR A 411 34.31 -16.76 -5.66
C THR A 411 32.89 -17.27 -5.43
N GLY A 412 32.27 -17.84 -6.44
CA GLY A 412 30.91 -18.36 -6.31
C GLY A 412 29.85 -17.52 -7.03
N GLN A 413 28.59 -17.78 -6.71
CA GLN A 413 27.43 -17.19 -7.40
C GLN A 413 26.85 -16.03 -6.61
N VAL A 414 26.47 -14.96 -7.31
CA VAL A 414 25.58 -13.92 -6.81
C VAL A 414 24.22 -14.10 -7.45
N SER A 415 23.18 -14.21 -6.64
CA SER A 415 21.78 -14.26 -7.07
C SER A 415 21.15 -12.88 -6.92
N LEU A 416 20.39 -12.44 -7.92
CA LEU A 416 19.60 -11.20 -7.89
C LEU A 416 18.14 -11.55 -7.67
N LEU A 417 17.56 -10.96 -6.64
CA LEU A 417 16.17 -11.16 -6.24
C LEU A 417 15.38 -9.88 -6.44
N ASP A 418 14.19 -9.98 -7.02
CA ASP A 418 13.19 -8.91 -7.03
C ASP A 418 12.26 -9.08 -5.83
N ILE A 419 12.32 -8.14 -4.90
CA ILE A 419 11.54 -8.13 -3.66
C ILE A 419 10.31 -7.20 -3.72
N THR A 420 9.91 -6.78 -4.92
CA THR A 420 8.80 -5.82 -5.12
C THR A 420 7.46 -6.42 -4.67
N SER A 421 7.20 -7.69 -5.00
CA SER A 421 5.91 -8.36 -4.73
C SER A 421 6.08 -9.78 -4.18
N GLY A 422 7.20 -10.04 -3.52
CA GLY A 422 7.68 -11.36 -3.08
C GLY A 422 9.07 -11.58 -3.68
N SER A 423 9.92 -12.38 -3.04
CA SER A 423 11.28 -12.58 -3.50
C SER A 423 11.34 -13.53 -4.71
N ALA A 424 11.31 -12.98 -5.92
CA ALA A 424 11.46 -13.73 -7.15
C ALA A 424 12.92 -13.70 -7.63
N LEU A 425 13.49 -14.84 -7.98
CA LEU A 425 14.83 -14.90 -8.60
C LEU A 425 14.77 -14.28 -9.99
N VAL A 426 15.51 -13.18 -10.19
CA VAL A 426 15.68 -12.52 -11.50
C VAL A 426 16.74 -13.21 -12.33
N GLY A 427 17.86 -13.56 -11.69
CA GLY A 427 18.98 -14.23 -12.33
C GLY A 427 20.14 -14.44 -11.37
N SER A 428 21.19 -15.10 -11.84
CA SER A 428 22.44 -15.26 -11.09
C SER A 428 23.65 -15.22 -12.02
N ALA A 429 24.78 -14.76 -11.48
CA ALA A 429 26.03 -14.71 -12.20
C ALA A 429 27.21 -15.05 -11.27
N PRO A 430 28.28 -15.69 -11.78
CA PRO A 430 29.48 -15.93 -10.99
C PRO A 430 30.23 -14.62 -10.74
N LEU A 431 30.83 -14.50 -9.56
CA LEU A 431 31.79 -13.43 -9.28
C LEU A 431 33.09 -13.65 -10.07
N ALA A 432 33.42 -12.69 -10.91
CA ALA A 432 34.69 -12.63 -11.60
C ALA A 432 35.39 -11.31 -11.23
N SER A 433 36.55 -11.40 -10.57
CA SER A 433 37.25 -10.23 -10.03
C SER A 433 36.36 -9.36 -9.14
N ASN A 434 35.58 -9.99 -8.25
CA ASN A 434 34.62 -9.35 -7.33
C ASN A 434 33.43 -8.65 -8.01
N LEU A 435 33.16 -8.93 -9.29
CA LEU A 435 32.03 -8.38 -10.05
C LEU A 435 31.15 -9.51 -10.57
N ALA A 436 29.84 -9.33 -10.50
CA ALA A 436 28.85 -10.18 -11.14
C ALA A 436 27.85 -9.31 -11.90
N THR A 437 27.76 -9.45 -13.22
CA THR A 437 26.77 -8.75 -14.03
C THR A 437 25.59 -9.67 -14.29
N ILE A 438 24.41 -9.26 -13.86
CA ILE A 438 23.19 -10.06 -13.91
C ILE A 438 22.21 -9.42 -14.88
N ASP A 439 21.71 -10.20 -15.83
CA ASP A 439 20.71 -9.78 -16.80
C ASP A 439 19.36 -9.52 -16.10
N THR A 440 18.76 -8.37 -16.38
CA THR A 440 17.45 -7.96 -15.87
C THR A 440 16.45 -7.73 -16.99
N SER A 441 16.76 -8.15 -18.21
CA SER A 441 15.92 -7.92 -19.41
C SER A 441 14.55 -8.57 -19.35
N THR A 442 14.36 -9.56 -18.47
CA THR A 442 13.09 -10.27 -18.25
C THR A 442 12.13 -9.54 -17.32
N LEU A 443 12.59 -8.50 -16.62
CA LEU A 443 11.72 -7.73 -15.70
C LEU A 443 10.66 -6.98 -16.49
N LEU A 444 9.43 -7.05 -16.01
CA LEU A 444 8.28 -6.36 -16.62
C LEU A 444 8.38 -4.84 -16.39
N PRO A 445 7.70 -4.01 -17.23
CA PRO A 445 7.65 -2.58 -16.98
C PRO A 445 7.11 -2.24 -15.58
N GLY A 446 7.80 -1.33 -14.88
CA GLY A 446 7.46 -0.93 -13.52
C GLY A 446 8.70 -0.64 -12.67
N ALA A 447 8.47 -0.30 -11.42
CA ALA A 447 9.54 -0.13 -10.43
C ALA A 447 9.80 -1.47 -9.72
N HIS A 448 11.06 -1.92 -9.73
CA HIS A 448 11.53 -3.15 -9.12
C HIS A 448 12.50 -2.84 -7.98
N ARG A 449 12.35 -3.55 -6.88
CA ARG A 449 13.26 -3.49 -5.73
C ARG A 449 14.15 -4.73 -5.77
N LEU A 450 15.42 -4.53 -6.12
CA LEU A 450 16.36 -5.61 -6.34
C LEU A 450 17.34 -5.74 -5.18
N VAL A 451 17.65 -6.96 -4.79
CA VAL A 451 18.65 -7.30 -3.78
C VAL A 451 19.57 -8.37 -4.34
N ALA A 452 20.87 -8.17 -4.29
CA ALA A 452 21.85 -9.21 -4.57
C ALA A 452 22.15 -10.03 -3.32
N SER A 453 22.24 -11.34 -3.48
CA SER A 453 22.62 -12.27 -2.42
C SER A 453 23.83 -13.10 -2.87
N TYR A 454 24.89 -13.07 -2.08
CA TYR A 454 26.05 -13.92 -2.24
C TYR A 454 26.05 -14.96 -1.13
N ALA A 455 26.10 -16.24 -1.50
CA ALA A 455 25.97 -17.33 -0.55
C ALA A 455 27.24 -17.57 0.31
N GLY A 456 28.30 -16.84 0.02
CA GLY A 456 29.62 -17.07 0.62
C GLY A 456 30.42 -18.14 -0.11
N ASP A 457 31.71 -18.19 0.21
CA ASP A 457 32.63 -19.27 -0.16
C ASP A 457 33.44 -19.69 1.09
N GLY A 458 34.39 -20.58 0.96
CA GLY A 458 35.18 -21.04 2.11
C GLY A 458 36.05 -19.96 2.78
N GLN A 459 36.13 -18.77 2.20
CA GLN A 459 36.98 -17.64 2.64
C GLN A 459 36.17 -16.39 2.98
N ASN A 460 35.01 -16.20 2.33
CA ASN A 460 34.16 -15.03 2.44
C ASN A 460 32.77 -15.42 2.95
N PRO A 461 32.18 -14.74 3.94
CA PRO A 461 30.86 -15.06 4.45
C PRO A 461 29.75 -14.72 3.45
N ALA A 462 28.57 -15.29 3.67
CA ALA A 462 27.36 -14.92 2.96
C ALA A 462 26.98 -13.47 3.26
N ILE A 463 26.63 -12.70 2.24
CA ILE A 463 26.23 -11.30 2.36
C ILE A 463 25.16 -10.93 1.35
N THR A 464 24.30 -9.96 1.72
CA THR A 464 23.31 -9.36 0.82
C THR A 464 23.59 -7.88 0.61
N SER A 465 23.21 -7.37 -0.56
CA SER A 465 23.30 -5.95 -0.86
C SER A 465 22.18 -5.15 -0.19
N SER A 466 22.36 -3.83 -0.12
CA SER A 466 21.23 -2.89 0.02
C SER A 466 20.26 -3.03 -1.17
N VAL A 467 19.01 -2.57 -0.95
CA VAL A 467 18.01 -2.54 -2.02
C VAL A 467 18.42 -1.56 -3.12
N PHE A 468 18.43 -2.03 -4.37
CA PHE A 468 18.60 -1.21 -5.56
C PHE A 468 17.24 -1.06 -6.26
N VAL A 469 16.80 0.18 -6.51
CA VAL A 469 15.55 0.44 -7.22
C VAL A 469 15.84 0.61 -8.70
N LEU A 470 15.29 -0.30 -9.51
CA LEU A 470 15.35 -0.28 -10.97
C LEU A 470 13.96 0.03 -11.53
N THR A 471 13.84 1.10 -12.33
CA THR A 471 12.62 1.40 -13.07
C THR A 471 12.74 0.90 -14.50
N VAL A 472 11.93 -0.09 -14.86
CA VAL A 472 11.82 -0.56 -16.25
C VAL A 472 10.79 0.27 -16.98
N ILE A 473 11.24 1.05 -17.95
CA ILE A 473 10.40 1.96 -18.75
C ILE A 473 9.65 1.12 -19.79
N PRO A 474 8.30 1.16 -19.82
CA PRO A 474 7.55 0.46 -20.86
C PRO A 474 7.92 0.97 -22.25
N PRO A 475 7.93 0.10 -23.28
CA PRO A 475 8.10 0.57 -24.65
C PRO A 475 6.96 1.55 -25.01
N PRO A 476 7.22 2.56 -25.84
CA PRO A 476 6.17 3.47 -26.31
C PRO A 476 5.06 2.67 -27.00
N ILE A 477 3.80 3.11 -26.86
CA ILE A 477 2.66 2.47 -27.54
C ILE A 477 2.92 2.53 -29.05
N SER A 478 2.84 1.37 -29.74
CA SER A 478 2.88 1.35 -31.19
C SER A 478 1.66 2.07 -31.73
N ASP A 479 1.87 3.05 -32.62
CA ASP A 479 0.77 3.72 -33.31
C ASP A 479 0.06 2.75 -34.25
N PHE A 480 -1.20 3.02 -34.55
CA PHE A 480 -2.03 2.18 -35.43
C PHE A 480 -3.07 3.04 -36.16
N THR A 481 -3.63 2.51 -37.20
CA THR A 481 -4.78 3.12 -37.89
C THR A 481 -5.96 2.17 -37.88
N ILE A 482 -7.19 2.73 -37.91
CA ILE A 482 -8.42 1.98 -38.13
C ILE A 482 -9.16 2.55 -39.32
N ALA A 483 -9.67 1.67 -40.17
CA ALA A 483 -10.46 2.05 -41.34
C ALA A 483 -11.60 1.05 -41.59
N SER A 484 -12.72 1.54 -42.08
CA SER A 484 -13.80 0.68 -42.59
C SER A 484 -13.33 -0.04 -43.87
N THR A 485 -13.54 -1.36 -43.96
CA THR A 485 -13.17 -2.20 -45.12
C THR A 485 -14.37 -2.58 -46.00
N GLY A 486 -15.57 -2.14 -45.65
CA GLY A 486 -16.81 -2.41 -46.36
C GLY A 486 -17.62 -1.15 -46.61
N ALA A 487 -18.90 -1.32 -46.90
CA ALA A 487 -19.79 -0.17 -47.09
C ALA A 487 -19.89 0.66 -45.82
N ALA A 488 -19.48 1.92 -45.91
CA ALA A 488 -19.50 2.87 -44.79
C ALA A 488 -20.97 3.25 -44.39
N THR A 489 -21.94 2.96 -45.25
CA THR A 489 -23.36 3.18 -44.97
C THR A 489 -24.12 1.88 -45.18
N GLN A 490 -24.96 1.51 -44.20
CA GLN A 490 -25.87 0.37 -44.31
C GLN A 490 -27.30 0.78 -44.00
N PHE A 491 -28.25 0.16 -44.72
CA PHE A 491 -29.69 0.38 -44.59
C PHE A 491 -30.33 -0.89 -44.02
N ILE A 492 -31.04 -0.78 -42.93
CA ILE A 492 -31.72 -1.92 -42.29
C ILE A 492 -33.10 -1.55 -41.78
N ASN A 493 -33.96 -2.55 -41.69
CA ASN A 493 -35.25 -2.40 -41.00
C ASN A 493 -35.08 -2.51 -39.50
N PRO A 494 -35.97 -1.89 -38.69
CA PRO A 494 -35.97 -2.05 -37.24
C PRO A 494 -36.01 -3.51 -36.79
N GLY A 495 -35.27 -3.86 -35.76
CA GLY A 495 -35.13 -5.23 -35.24
C GLY A 495 -34.10 -6.11 -35.97
N LYS A 496 -33.47 -5.61 -37.01
CA LYS A 496 -32.43 -6.32 -37.77
C LYS A 496 -31.03 -5.93 -37.29
N THR A 497 -30.04 -6.68 -37.76
CA THR A 497 -28.62 -6.45 -37.43
C THR A 497 -27.86 -5.94 -38.65
N ALA A 498 -27.15 -4.84 -38.51
CA ALA A 498 -26.14 -4.38 -39.46
C ALA A 498 -24.75 -4.83 -38.99
N THR A 499 -23.87 -5.19 -39.92
CA THR A 499 -22.50 -5.58 -39.62
C THR A 499 -21.52 -4.76 -40.43
N PHE A 500 -20.67 -3.98 -39.76
CA PHE A 500 -19.61 -3.20 -40.38
C PHE A 500 -18.27 -3.89 -40.16
N ASN A 501 -17.43 -3.92 -41.17
CA ASN A 501 -16.09 -4.53 -41.09
C ASN A 501 -15.02 -3.44 -41.10
N PHE A 502 -13.96 -3.68 -40.34
CA PHE A 502 -12.86 -2.76 -40.18
C PHE A 502 -11.53 -3.51 -40.27
N ALA A 503 -10.49 -2.79 -40.67
CA ALA A 503 -9.11 -3.21 -40.54
C ALA A 503 -8.38 -2.30 -39.56
N LEU A 504 -7.56 -2.92 -38.71
CA LEU A 504 -6.59 -2.26 -37.85
C LEU A 504 -5.21 -2.57 -38.38
N GLN A 505 -4.38 -1.53 -38.55
CA GLN A 505 -3.01 -1.63 -39.08
C GLN A 505 -2.05 -1.00 -38.08
N PRO A 506 -1.19 -1.79 -37.39
CA PRO A 506 -0.10 -1.25 -36.57
C PRO A 506 0.94 -0.54 -37.44
N GLN A 507 1.41 0.61 -36.97
CA GLN A 507 2.57 1.30 -37.56
C GLN A 507 3.83 0.77 -36.86
N GLY A 508 4.58 -0.09 -37.56
CA GLY A 508 5.81 -0.70 -37.02
C GLY A 508 5.75 -2.23 -36.80
N GLY A 509 4.76 -2.89 -37.43
CA GLY A 509 4.71 -4.36 -37.52
C GLY A 509 3.63 -5.01 -36.65
N VAL A 510 3.77 -5.00 -35.33
CA VAL A 510 2.84 -5.60 -34.39
C VAL A 510 2.46 -4.65 -33.28
N LEU A 511 1.28 -4.86 -32.68
CA LEU A 511 0.83 -4.10 -31.52
C LEU A 511 1.65 -4.50 -30.27
N ASN A 512 2.16 -3.53 -29.54
CA ASN A 512 2.82 -3.77 -28.26
C ASN A 512 1.89 -3.58 -27.04
N SER A 513 0.64 -3.24 -27.26
CA SER A 513 -0.40 -3.10 -26.24
C SER A 513 -1.73 -3.61 -26.77
N PRO A 514 -2.64 -4.15 -25.93
CA PRO A 514 -3.96 -4.57 -26.36
C PRO A 514 -4.81 -3.36 -26.74
N ILE A 515 -5.75 -3.56 -27.71
CA ILE A 515 -6.69 -2.55 -28.15
C ILE A 515 -8.08 -2.87 -27.65
N THR A 516 -8.70 -1.92 -26.97
CA THR A 516 -10.12 -1.94 -26.58
C THR A 516 -10.94 -1.22 -27.63
N LEU A 517 -12.08 -1.82 -28.03
CA LEU A 517 -13.00 -1.30 -29.05
C LEU A 517 -14.29 -0.80 -28.39
N THR A 518 -14.73 0.40 -28.75
CA THR A 518 -16.01 0.97 -28.29
C THR A 518 -16.76 1.61 -29.46
N ALA A 519 -18.08 1.69 -29.33
CA ALA A 519 -18.95 2.35 -30.32
C ALA A 519 -19.87 3.34 -29.61
N SER A 520 -20.07 4.51 -30.23
CA SER A 520 -21.01 5.54 -29.77
C SER A 520 -21.87 6.04 -30.90
N GLY A 521 -22.93 6.79 -30.60
CA GLY A 521 -23.90 7.27 -31.62
C GLY A 521 -24.89 6.21 -32.07
N LEU A 522 -25.11 5.15 -31.28
CA LEU A 522 -26.06 4.08 -31.60
C LEU A 522 -27.51 4.56 -31.58
N PRO A 523 -28.41 3.93 -32.40
CA PRO A 523 -29.83 4.13 -32.26
C PRO A 523 -30.33 3.84 -30.84
N PRO A 524 -31.38 4.52 -30.36
CA PRO A 524 -31.94 4.26 -29.04
C PRO A 524 -32.29 2.78 -28.82
N GLY A 525 -31.80 2.19 -27.73
CA GLY A 525 -32.02 0.80 -27.38
C GLY A 525 -31.26 -0.23 -28.21
N ALA A 526 -30.46 0.17 -29.20
CA ALA A 526 -29.64 -0.74 -29.98
C ALA A 526 -28.47 -1.29 -29.17
N THR A 527 -28.08 -2.53 -29.50
CA THR A 527 -26.89 -3.18 -28.93
C THR A 527 -25.77 -3.28 -29.96
N ALA A 528 -24.52 -3.09 -29.52
CA ALA A 528 -23.33 -3.19 -30.35
C ALA A 528 -22.41 -4.30 -29.82
N VAL A 529 -21.92 -5.15 -30.70
CA VAL A 529 -21.01 -6.25 -30.36
C VAL A 529 -19.84 -6.26 -31.35
N PHE A 530 -18.62 -6.20 -30.79
CA PHE A 530 -17.40 -6.37 -31.56
C PHE A 530 -16.94 -7.83 -31.61
N THR A 531 -16.40 -8.24 -32.76
CA THR A 531 -15.79 -9.56 -32.94
C THR A 531 -14.45 -9.42 -33.68
N PRO A 532 -13.32 -9.70 -33.01
CA PRO A 532 -13.19 -9.98 -31.58
C PRO A 532 -13.55 -8.78 -30.70
N ALA A 533 -13.85 -9.00 -29.41
CA ALA A 533 -14.23 -7.95 -28.47
C ALA A 533 -13.06 -6.99 -28.13
N SER A 534 -11.82 -7.47 -28.25
CA SER A 534 -10.58 -6.70 -28.14
C SER A 534 -9.51 -7.32 -29.03
N ILE A 535 -8.44 -6.58 -29.33
CA ILE A 535 -7.32 -7.07 -30.14
C ILE A 535 -6.11 -7.20 -29.20
N ALA A 536 -5.51 -8.40 -29.16
CA ALA A 536 -4.40 -8.70 -28.25
C ALA A 536 -3.11 -7.97 -28.64
N SER A 537 -2.22 -7.75 -27.67
CA SER A 537 -0.83 -7.39 -27.95
C SER A 537 -0.15 -8.50 -28.75
N GLY A 538 0.86 -8.15 -29.56
CA GLY A 538 1.50 -9.07 -30.50
C GLY A 538 0.74 -9.25 -31.83
N SER A 539 -0.48 -8.72 -31.97
CA SER A 539 -1.24 -8.81 -33.22
C SER A 539 -0.61 -7.97 -34.33
N ALA A 540 -0.48 -8.57 -35.51
CA ALA A 540 -0.20 -7.86 -36.75
C ALA A 540 -1.49 -7.18 -37.28
N ALA A 541 -1.50 -6.75 -38.55
CA ALA A 541 -2.72 -6.23 -39.19
C ALA A 541 -3.89 -7.20 -38.98
N THR A 542 -4.99 -6.72 -38.43
CA THR A 542 -6.12 -7.57 -37.99
C THR A 542 -7.43 -6.96 -38.41
N SER A 543 -8.37 -7.81 -38.84
CA SER A 543 -9.75 -7.41 -39.16
C SER A 543 -10.64 -7.63 -37.94
N PHE A 544 -11.61 -6.74 -37.74
CA PHE A 544 -12.67 -6.91 -36.76
C PHE A 544 -14.02 -6.43 -37.32
N SER A 545 -15.10 -6.86 -36.71
CA SER A 545 -16.45 -6.46 -37.12
C SER A 545 -17.23 -5.86 -35.95
N LEU A 546 -18.14 -4.96 -36.28
CA LEU A 546 -19.14 -4.38 -35.38
C LEU A 546 -20.51 -4.77 -35.84
N ALA A 547 -21.20 -5.58 -35.06
CA ALA A 547 -22.62 -5.93 -35.30
C ALA A 547 -23.51 -5.01 -34.44
N ILE A 548 -24.43 -4.28 -35.08
CA ILE A 548 -25.40 -3.40 -34.42
C ILE A 548 -26.79 -3.97 -34.62
N LYS A 549 -27.41 -4.42 -33.54
CA LYS A 549 -28.80 -4.92 -33.55
C LYS A 549 -29.72 -3.81 -33.05
N THR A 550 -30.64 -3.38 -33.94
CA THR A 550 -31.69 -2.40 -33.62
C THR A 550 -32.87 -3.07 -32.92
N VAL A 551 -33.65 -2.28 -32.19
CA VAL A 551 -34.87 -2.77 -31.52
C VAL A 551 -36.04 -2.78 -32.51
N ALA A 552 -36.86 -3.83 -32.50
CA ALA A 552 -38.13 -3.84 -33.20
C ALA A 552 -39.09 -2.80 -32.56
N PRO A 553 -39.88 -2.08 -33.34
CA PRO A 553 -40.84 -1.13 -32.79
C PRO A 553 -41.84 -1.86 -31.90
N THR A 554 -41.93 -1.48 -30.63
CA THR A 554 -43.00 -1.90 -29.72
C THR A 554 -43.97 -0.72 -29.55
N ALA A 555 -45.24 -0.98 -29.25
CA ALA A 555 -46.24 0.07 -29.03
C ALA A 555 -45.85 1.13 -27.97
N ALA A 556 -44.89 0.79 -27.09
CA ALA A 556 -44.36 1.68 -26.07
C ALA A 556 -43.25 2.62 -26.58
N ASN A 557 -42.64 2.35 -27.74
CA ASN A 557 -41.51 3.11 -28.29
C ASN A 557 -41.92 3.98 -29.49
N LEU A 558 -43.19 4.09 -29.77
CA LEU A 558 -43.70 5.04 -30.77
C LEU A 558 -43.70 6.44 -30.15
N PRO A 559 -43.12 7.45 -30.82
CA PRO A 559 -43.27 8.82 -30.36
C PRO A 559 -44.77 9.15 -30.28
N PRO A 560 -45.21 9.96 -29.31
CA PRO A 560 -46.60 10.35 -29.21
C PRO A 560 -47.04 10.94 -30.55
N SER A 561 -48.06 10.34 -31.14
CA SER A 561 -48.64 10.82 -32.40
C SER A 561 -48.96 12.30 -32.22
N PRO A 562 -48.56 13.20 -33.15
CA PRO A 562 -49.01 14.57 -33.10
C PRO A 562 -50.55 14.57 -33.14
N PRO A 563 -51.23 15.47 -32.39
CA PRO A 563 -52.69 15.52 -32.41
C PRO A 563 -53.16 15.61 -33.85
N MET A 564 -54.01 14.68 -34.28
CA MET A 564 -54.60 14.67 -35.62
C MET A 564 -55.32 15.99 -35.83
N ARG A 565 -54.66 16.94 -36.49
CA ARG A 565 -55.39 18.00 -37.17
C ARG A 565 -56.12 17.30 -38.32
N ALA A 566 -57.45 17.26 -38.24
CA ALA A 566 -58.27 16.86 -39.36
C ALA A 566 -57.77 17.60 -40.61
N PRO A 567 -57.47 16.91 -41.72
CA PRO A 567 -57.01 17.57 -42.92
C PRO A 567 -58.13 18.56 -43.36
N PRO A 568 -57.80 19.80 -43.72
CA PRO A 568 -58.80 20.69 -44.28
C PRO A 568 -59.33 20.02 -45.51
N LEU A 569 -60.64 19.83 -45.55
CA LEU A 569 -61.35 19.37 -46.76
C LEU A 569 -60.85 20.19 -47.94
N PRO A 570 -60.45 19.58 -49.06
CA PRO A 570 -59.90 20.32 -50.18
C PRO A 570 -60.97 21.33 -50.67
N ILE A 571 -60.64 22.60 -50.58
CA ILE A 571 -61.44 23.76 -50.92
C ILE A 571 -61.97 23.65 -52.37
N SER A 572 -61.37 22.84 -53.24
CA SER A 572 -61.78 22.54 -54.62
C SER A 572 -63.13 21.84 -54.76
N ALA A 573 -63.57 21.01 -53.82
CA ALA A 573 -64.89 20.33 -53.92
C ALA A 573 -66.03 21.26 -53.49
N ALA A 574 -65.80 22.23 -52.63
CA ALA A 574 -66.79 23.20 -52.17
C ALA A 574 -67.03 24.32 -53.21
N VAL A 575 -65.99 24.64 -53.99
CA VAL A 575 -66.09 25.75 -55.00
C VAL A 575 -66.91 25.37 -56.21
N PHE A 576 -66.98 24.08 -56.57
CA PHE A 576 -67.78 23.65 -57.71
C PHE A 576 -69.29 23.39 -57.42
N LEU A 577 -69.67 23.17 -56.16
CA LEU A 577 -71.04 22.93 -55.75
C LEU A 577 -71.84 24.20 -55.44
N LEU A 578 -71.21 25.25 -55.02
CA LEU A 578 -71.84 26.52 -54.63
C LEU A 578 -72.52 27.29 -55.81
N PRO A 579 -71.98 27.35 -57.04
CA PRO A 579 -72.64 28.03 -58.14
C PRO A 579 -73.88 27.29 -58.67
N VAL A 580 -73.88 25.95 -58.56
CA VAL A 580 -75.01 25.12 -59.01
C VAL A 580 -76.26 25.27 -58.12
N LEU A 581 -76.04 25.46 -56.82
CA LEU A 581 -77.11 25.64 -55.85
C LEU A 581 -77.67 27.04 -55.82
N ARG A 582 -76.91 28.03 -56.28
CA ARG A 582 -77.31 29.43 -56.23
C ARG A 582 -77.99 29.94 -57.48
N ASN A 583 -77.97 29.21 -58.64
CA ASN A 583 -78.55 29.65 -59.89
C ASN A 583 -79.86 28.88 -60.25
N LYS A 584 -80.99 29.53 -59.99
CA LYS A 584 -82.33 28.97 -60.25
C LYS A 584 -82.56 28.48 -61.72
N ARG A 585 -81.79 29.01 -62.69
CA ARG A 585 -81.90 28.60 -64.11
C ARG A 585 -81.07 27.29 -64.36
N LEU A 586 -79.97 27.06 -63.69
CA LEU A 586 -79.18 25.84 -63.79
C LEU A 586 -79.90 24.66 -63.10
N ARG A 587 -80.54 24.88 -61.96
CA ARG A 587 -81.31 23.87 -61.22
C ARG A 587 -82.50 23.31 -62.10
N ARG A 588 -83.18 24.19 -62.92
CA ARG A 588 -84.25 23.75 -63.84
C ARG A 588 -83.73 22.98 -65.08
N ARG A 589 -82.47 23.19 -65.46
CA ARG A 589 -81.84 22.42 -66.53
C ARG A 589 -81.40 21.04 -66.07
N PHE A 590 -80.81 20.94 -64.86
CA PHE A 590 -80.47 19.65 -64.28
C PHE A 590 -81.67 18.78 -63.92
N ALA A 591 -82.82 19.38 -63.56
CA ALA A 591 -84.08 18.64 -63.32
C ALA A 591 -84.76 18.06 -64.56
N ARG A 592 -84.30 18.44 -65.74
CA ARG A 592 -84.86 17.96 -67.05
C ARG A 592 -83.91 17.01 -67.81
N MET A 593 -82.76 16.63 -67.19
CA MET A 593 -81.86 15.65 -67.80
C MET A 593 -82.32 14.22 -67.55
N PRO A 594 -82.21 13.36 -68.54
CA PRO A 594 -82.58 11.96 -68.38
C PRO A 594 -81.70 11.32 -67.33
N ARG A 595 -82.25 10.45 -66.48
CA ARG A 595 -81.60 9.78 -65.37
C ARG A 595 -80.28 9.10 -65.73
N THR A 596 -80.13 8.64 -66.99
CA THR A 596 -78.91 8.04 -67.52
C THR A 596 -77.74 9.01 -67.66
N LEU A 597 -78.01 10.30 -67.95
CA LEU A 597 -76.93 11.32 -68.00
C LEU A 597 -76.53 11.81 -66.63
N LEU A 598 -77.48 11.82 -65.69
CA LEU A 598 -77.18 12.21 -64.29
C LEU A 598 -76.37 11.14 -63.60
N SER A 599 -76.61 9.85 -63.87
CA SER A 599 -75.81 8.75 -63.37
C SER A 599 -74.39 8.71 -63.98
N ALA A 600 -74.30 9.02 -65.32
CA ALA A 600 -72.96 9.10 -65.95
C ALA A 600 -72.09 10.24 -65.40
N LEU A 601 -72.72 11.41 -65.10
CA LEU A 601 -72.02 12.53 -64.48
C LEU A 601 -71.61 12.23 -63.05
N PHE A 602 -72.42 11.46 -62.29
CA PHE A 602 -72.10 11.02 -60.93
C PHE A 602 -70.98 9.98 -60.95
N VAL A 603 -70.98 9.04 -61.90
CA VAL A 603 -69.88 8.07 -62.08
C VAL A 603 -68.61 8.76 -62.52
N LEU A 604 -68.64 9.83 -63.31
CA LEU A 604 -67.45 10.58 -63.73
C LEU A 604 -66.86 11.39 -62.60
N ILE A 605 -67.71 11.96 -61.72
CA ILE A 605 -67.25 12.69 -60.52
C ILE A 605 -66.68 11.72 -59.48
N VAL A 606 -67.30 10.57 -59.26
CA VAL A 606 -66.80 9.53 -58.34
C VAL A 606 -65.59 8.85 -58.95
N GLY A 607 -65.54 8.60 -60.28
CA GLY A 607 -64.37 8.03 -60.96
C GLY A 607 -63.16 8.96 -60.96
N ALA A 608 -63.39 10.27 -61.10
CA ALA A 608 -62.26 11.24 -60.93
C ALA A 608 -61.72 11.32 -59.48
N ALA A 609 -62.60 11.12 -58.50
CA ALA A 609 -62.20 11.05 -57.10
C ALA A 609 -61.45 9.73 -56.78
N THR A 610 -61.76 8.63 -57.47
CA THR A 610 -61.06 7.35 -57.29
C THR A 610 -59.79 7.24 -58.11
N LEU A 611 -59.64 7.92 -59.24
CA LEU A 611 -58.42 7.99 -60.03
C LEU A 611 -57.36 8.94 -59.41
N GLY A 612 -57.79 9.86 -58.56
CA GLY A 612 -56.88 10.69 -57.77
C GLY A 612 -56.26 9.99 -56.54
N LEU A 613 -56.73 8.78 -56.20
CA LEU A 613 -56.28 8.00 -55.05
C LEU A 613 -55.36 6.81 -55.40
N THR A 614 -55.08 6.55 -56.69
CA THR A 614 -54.26 5.43 -57.14
C THR A 614 -52.82 5.85 -57.53
N GLY A 615 -52.40 7.04 -57.16
CA GLY A 615 -51.04 7.54 -57.39
C GLY A 615 -50.12 7.45 -56.15
N CYS A 616 -50.45 6.69 -55.08
CA CYS A 616 -49.55 6.36 -54.01
C CYS A 616 -48.97 4.97 -54.25
N GLY A 617 -47.71 4.92 -54.61
CA GLY A 617 -46.94 3.69 -54.60
C GLY A 617 -47.08 2.96 -53.26
N SER A 618 -46.83 1.66 -53.24
CA SER A 618 -46.98 0.70 -52.18
C SER A 618 -46.05 1.02 -50.99
N GLY A 619 -46.19 2.19 -50.37
CA GLY A 619 -45.60 2.58 -49.10
C GLY A 619 -46.68 2.61 -48.02
N GLY A 620 -46.68 1.69 -47.12
CA GLY A 620 -47.66 1.58 -46.04
C GLY A 620 -47.79 2.91 -45.27
N PHE A 621 -48.95 3.14 -44.76
CA PHE A 621 -49.42 4.35 -44.07
C PHE A 621 -48.64 4.69 -42.78
N PHE A 622 -47.47 4.03 -42.51
CA PHE A 622 -46.61 4.16 -41.34
C PHE A 622 -45.10 4.13 -41.68
N ALA A 623 -44.67 4.49 -42.88
CA ALA A 623 -43.26 4.65 -43.17
C ALA A 623 -42.76 5.91 -42.40
N GLN A 624 -42.04 5.69 -41.30
CA GLN A 624 -41.23 6.76 -40.69
C GLN A 624 -40.16 7.16 -41.71
N ASP A 625 -39.84 8.45 -41.75
CA ASP A 625 -38.67 8.91 -42.51
C ASP A 625 -37.42 8.16 -42.06
N PRO A 626 -36.58 7.66 -42.97
CA PRO A 626 -35.38 6.94 -42.64
C PRO A 626 -34.51 7.75 -41.67
N GLN A 627 -34.21 7.16 -40.51
CA GLN A 627 -33.37 7.80 -39.49
C GLN A 627 -31.91 7.41 -39.70
N SER A 628 -31.03 8.40 -39.83
CA SER A 628 -29.61 8.21 -40.06
C SER A 628 -28.83 8.40 -38.75
N TYR A 629 -28.00 7.44 -38.41
CA TYR A 629 -27.15 7.44 -37.22
C TYR A 629 -25.68 7.36 -37.64
N THR A 630 -24.89 8.32 -37.21
CA THR A 630 -23.43 8.29 -37.36
C THR A 630 -22.83 7.55 -36.18
N ILE A 631 -22.27 6.37 -36.43
CA ILE A 631 -21.64 5.52 -35.42
C ILE A 631 -20.14 5.80 -35.40
N THR A 632 -19.64 6.26 -34.29
CA THR A 632 -18.19 6.44 -34.07
C THR A 632 -17.62 5.20 -33.44
N VAL A 633 -16.69 4.55 -34.11
CA VAL A 633 -15.91 3.41 -33.58
C VAL A 633 -14.59 3.96 -33.07
N THR A 634 -14.29 3.72 -31.80
CA THR A 634 -13.05 4.15 -31.14
C THR A 634 -12.24 2.92 -30.77
N ALA A 635 -10.98 2.90 -31.19
CA ALA A 635 -9.99 1.92 -30.78
C ALA A 635 -9.00 2.60 -29.81
N THR A 636 -8.83 2.05 -28.64
CA THR A 636 -7.97 2.60 -27.58
C THR A 636 -6.90 1.60 -27.20
N ALA A 637 -5.64 1.98 -27.34
CA ALA A 637 -4.48 1.29 -26.75
C ALA A 637 -4.12 1.93 -25.42
N THR A 638 -3.85 1.12 -24.40
CA THR A 638 -3.40 1.59 -23.09
C THR A 638 -2.09 0.92 -22.73
N SER A 639 -1.06 1.71 -22.39
CA SER A 639 0.22 1.17 -21.92
C SER A 639 0.14 0.70 -20.47
N ALA A 640 1.12 -0.07 -20.04
CA ALA A 640 1.30 -0.42 -18.63
C ALA A 640 1.47 0.80 -17.71
N ALA A 641 1.86 1.96 -18.27
CA ALA A 641 1.98 3.24 -17.55
C ALA A 641 0.70 4.10 -17.61
N ASN A 642 -0.45 3.51 -17.99
CA ASN A 642 -1.75 4.20 -18.13
C ASN A 642 -1.77 5.37 -19.15
N THR A 643 -0.80 5.48 -20.05
CA THR A 643 -0.91 6.37 -21.21
C THR A 643 -1.83 5.73 -22.24
N THR A 644 -2.67 6.53 -22.89
CA THR A 644 -3.64 6.06 -23.88
C THR A 644 -3.40 6.71 -25.24
N LEU A 645 -3.54 5.90 -26.30
CA LEU A 645 -3.59 6.33 -27.69
C LEU A 645 -4.93 5.92 -28.28
N GLN A 646 -5.63 6.83 -28.93
CA GLN A 646 -6.95 6.59 -29.47
C GLN A 646 -7.04 6.98 -30.96
N HIS A 647 -7.63 6.10 -31.76
CA HIS A 647 -8.02 6.39 -33.11
C HIS A 647 -9.50 6.11 -33.31
N THR A 648 -10.16 6.93 -34.14
CA THR A 648 -11.60 6.80 -34.42
C THR A 648 -11.85 6.72 -35.90
N THR A 649 -12.91 6.01 -36.26
CA THR A 649 -13.52 6.01 -37.60
C THR A 649 -15.03 6.03 -37.48
N THR A 650 -15.72 6.45 -38.53
CA THR A 650 -17.18 6.55 -38.51
C THR A 650 -17.82 5.72 -39.60
N VAL A 651 -18.99 5.16 -39.30
CA VAL A 651 -19.90 4.53 -40.28
C VAL A 651 -21.33 5.04 -40.08
N THR A 652 -22.17 4.92 -41.08
CA THR A 652 -23.55 5.40 -41.02
C THR A 652 -24.52 4.23 -41.07
N LEU A 653 -25.43 4.20 -40.12
CA LEU A 653 -26.56 3.26 -40.10
C LEU A 653 -27.85 4.01 -40.38
N VAL A 654 -28.57 3.60 -41.42
CA VAL A 654 -29.90 4.14 -41.77
C VAL A 654 -30.95 3.10 -41.42
N VAL A 655 -31.81 3.42 -40.46
CA VAL A 655 -32.95 2.58 -40.06
C VAL A 655 -34.17 3.08 -40.82
N GLN A 656 -34.74 2.19 -41.70
CA GLN A 656 -35.83 2.50 -42.63
C GLN A 656 -37.20 2.11 -42.06
#